data_cd97f900a15fa573691d8b2781164a4c
#
_entry.id   cd97f900a15fa573691d8b2781164a4c
#
_cell.length_a   1.000
_cell.length_b   1.000
_cell.length_c   1.000
_cell.angle_alpha   90.00
_cell.angle_beta   90.00
_cell.angle_gamma   90.00
#
_symmetry.space_group_name_H-M   'P 1'
#
loop_
_entity.id
_entity.type
_entity.pdbx_description
1 polymer ?
#
loop_
_entity_poly.entity_id
_entity_poly.type
_entity_poly.pdbx_seq_one_letter_code
_entity_poly.pdbx_strand_id
1 'polypeptide(L)'
;MKLPAGRGEHEALAELRGIARKNHTFKNYLGQGYSDCVTPPVIQRNILENPGWYTAYTPYQAEISQGRMEALVNFQQMVCDLTGLDIANASLLDEATAAAEAMHIAHAVSKHADAHAIFVSERCHPQTIAVVQTRAEPLGIKVVVGDEAAFDVAQASGLRTDGSKPEARATFFAILLQYPDTTGVIRDHAAVIERAHAAGALAIVAADILALTLLRAPGAFGADIAVGSTQRFGVPLGFGGPHAAYMAVKDAYKRLMPGRLVGVSKDAHGRPGYRLSLQTREQHIRRDKATSNICTAQVLLAVMASMYAVYHGPGGLRKIAARTHLLARTLAAALLDHGIEVRGPFFDTLAVRVRTADATIRAGHTHHVNLRKLDDRTVGIALDETTSAADLMTLGQVLGLGSVVSKYIGETEKNLARILAAAEAGKTTLLFDEADALFGKRTEVKDAHDRYANMEVSQLLQRAAPNYLAHPVFNSHHTEHEMLRYIRRLEAKDLSLTTSMIPLGSCTMKLNATSEMLPVTWPEFGQVHPFAPAEQTAGYRQLCTQLEAWLAEITGFAGVSLEPNAGSQGEYAGLLVIRKYHESRGEGHRDVCLIPSSAHGTNPASAVMAGMRVVGVRCLDDGDIDLADLTAKADQHKAQLAALMVTYPSTHGVFEETIVDICELIHARGGQVYMDGANMNAQVGLTSPGFIGADVCHLNLHKTFCIPHGGGGPGMGPIGVAAHLVEFLPAVERRGPDKRTGSISAAPFSSASILTIPWMYIRMMGGAGLTEATRFAILNANYMARRIDPYFPVLFKGANGLVAHECIIDLRGFEKTTAEDVAKRLMDYGFHAPTLSWPVPGTLMIEPTESEPKAELDRFCDALISIHAEMTAVENGTADAKDNLLKSAPHTAHSVIAGEWLHAYTREQAAYPAPWLREHKFWPAVGRIDNVWGDRNLFCACVPVEPPSGS
;
A
#
# COMPACT_ATOMS: atom_id res chain seq x y z
N MET A 1 -27.93 -14.26 -10.09
CA MET A 1 -27.39 -13.72 -8.83
C MET A 1 -28.52 -13.06 -8.04
N LYS A 2 -28.61 -13.36 -6.77
CA LYS A 2 -29.63 -12.78 -5.85
C LYS A 2 -29.11 -11.45 -5.25
N LEU A 3 -28.77 -10.52 -6.12
CA LEU A 3 -28.36 -9.16 -5.73
C LEU A 3 -29.55 -8.20 -5.79
N PRO A 4 -29.51 -7.07 -5.06
CA PRO A 4 -30.54 -6.04 -5.17
C PRO A 4 -30.58 -5.48 -6.60
N ALA A 5 -31.77 -5.02 -7.02
CA ALA A 5 -31.92 -4.36 -8.32
C ALA A 5 -31.03 -3.09 -8.39
N GLY A 6 -30.48 -2.80 -9.57
CA GLY A 6 -29.67 -1.60 -9.80
C GLY A 6 -30.44 -0.30 -9.47
N ARG A 7 -29.70 0.72 -9.05
CA ARG A 7 -30.19 2.05 -8.69
C ARG A 7 -29.50 3.12 -9.50
N GLY A 8 -30.21 4.21 -9.78
CA GLY A 8 -29.55 5.41 -10.32
C GLY A 8 -28.58 6.05 -9.31
N GLU A 9 -27.60 6.83 -9.80
CA GLU A 9 -26.59 7.46 -8.96
C GLU A 9 -27.17 8.22 -7.77
N HIS A 10 -28.18 9.03 -8.00
CA HIS A 10 -28.83 9.84 -6.94
C HIS A 10 -29.42 8.96 -5.82
N GLU A 11 -30.12 7.89 -6.20
CA GLU A 11 -30.73 6.97 -5.24
C GLU A 11 -29.69 6.16 -4.47
N ALA A 12 -28.64 5.68 -5.14
CA ALA A 12 -27.55 4.93 -4.52
C ALA A 12 -26.75 5.81 -3.53
N LEU A 13 -26.45 7.05 -3.90
CA LEU A 13 -25.81 8.02 -3.00
C LEU A 13 -26.71 8.36 -1.80
N ALA A 14 -28.02 8.52 -1.99
CA ALA A 14 -28.95 8.76 -0.88
C ALA A 14 -29.03 7.57 0.08
N GLU A 15 -29.05 6.34 -0.44
CA GLU A 15 -29.02 5.11 0.35
C GLU A 15 -27.70 5.00 1.15
N LEU A 16 -26.56 5.21 0.51
CA LEU A 16 -25.28 5.17 1.18
C LEU A 16 -25.13 6.30 2.22
N ARG A 17 -25.67 7.49 1.96
CA ARG A 17 -25.72 8.57 2.96
C ARG A 17 -26.55 8.16 4.19
N GLY A 18 -27.63 7.41 3.99
CA GLY A 18 -28.41 6.81 5.09
C GLY A 18 -27.62 5.81 5.92
N ILE A 19 -26.72 5.05 5.31
CA ILE A 19 -25.79 4.14 5.98
C ILE A 19 -24.72 4.96 6.72
N ALA A 20 -24.10 5.93 6.07
CA ALA A 20 -23.07 6.79 6.64
C ALA A 20 -23.52 7.46 7.95
N ARG A 21 -24.73 8.00 7.98
CA ARG A 21 -25.32 8.66 9.17
C ARG A 21 -25.51 7.74 10.39
N LYS A 22 -25.32 6.43 10.25
CA LYS A 22 -25.32 5.48 11.36
C LYS A 22 -23.96 5.39 12.07
N ASN A 23 -22.93 5.96 11.46
CA ASN A 23 -21.64 6.13 12.11
C ASN A 23 -21.68 7.40 12.97
N HIS A 24 -21.04 7.34 14.12
CA HIS A 24 -20.87 8.47 15.03
C HIS A 24 -19.41 8.87 15.11
N THR A 25 -19.09 10.03 14.58
CA THR A 25 -17.74 10.58 14.62
C THR A 25 -17.48 11.21 15.97
N PHE A 26 -16.91 10.44 16.90
CA PHE A 26 -16.42 10.94 18.17
C PHE A 26 -15.01 11.49 18.02
N LYS A 27 -14.60 12.42 18.89
CA LYS A 27 -13.22 12.83 18.99
C LYS A 27 -12.39 11.64 19.49
N ASN A 28 -11.37 11.22 18.71
CA ASN A 28 -10.63 10.00 19.02
C ASN A 28 -9.26 10.32 19.63
N TYR A 29 -9.04 9.82 20.83
CA TYR A 29 -7.74 9.80 21.51
C TYR A 29 -7.27 8.36 21.75
N LEU A 30 -7.69 7.43 20.92
CA LEU A 30 -7.32 6.01 20.98
C LEU A 30 -5.87 5.79 20.59
N GLY A 31 -5.36 6.54 19.63
CA GLY A 31 -3.99 6.43 19.15
C GLY A 31 -3.70 5.08 18.51
N GLN A 32 -2.74 4.35 19.03
CA GLN A 32 -2.41 3.00 18.59
C GLN A 32 -2.00 2.97 17.10
N GLY A 33 -1.19 3.96 16.68
CA GLY A 33 -0.71 4.10 15.31
C GLY A 33 -1.67 4.80 14.34
N TYR A 34 -2.84 5.26 14.82
CA TYR A 34 -3.83 6.02 14.05
C TYR A 34 -4.13 7.33 14.77
N SER A 35 -4.04 8.45 14.04
CA SER A 35 -4.26 9.79 14.57
C SER A 35 -5.06 10.62 13.59
N ASP A 36 -5.97 11.44 14.09
CA ASP A 36 -6.66 12.38 13.22
C ASP A 36 -5.69 13.46 12.71
N CYS A 37 -5.90 13.95 11.49
CA CYS A 37 -5.04 14.94 10.88
C CYS A 37 -5.83 15.87 9.97
N VAL A 38 -5.25 17.03 9.66
CA VAL A 38 -5.84 18.01 8.75
C VAL A 38 -5.35 17.73 7.33
N THR A 39 -6.21 17.23 6.46
CA THR A 39 -5.91 17.14 5.03
C THR A 39 -6.04 18.54 4.40
N PRO A 40 -4.96 19.16 3.89
CA PRO A 40 -5.06 20.45 3.22
C PRO A 40 -6.03 20.39 2.05
N PRO A 41 -7.01 21.32 1.92
CA PRO A 41 -8.00 21.28 0.84
C PRO A 41 -7.40 21.24 -0.56
N VAL A 42 -6.26 21.88 -0.76
CA VAL A 42 -5.53 21.85 -2.04
C VAL A 42 -5.03 20.44 -2.40
N ILE A 43 -4.67 19.63 -1.41
CA ILE A 43 -4.27 18.23 -1.59
C ILE A 43 -5.49 17.33 -1.74
N GLN A 44 -6.50 17.48 -0.88
CA GLN A 44 -7.72 16.68 -0.96
C GLN A 44 -8.35 16.77 -2.35
N ARG A 45 -8.66 17.99 -2.81
CA ARG A 45 -9.33 18.21 -4.08
C ARG A 45 -8.50 17.84 -5.30
N ASN A 46 -7.19 18.13 -5.27
CA ASN A 46 -6.33 18.03 -6.47
C ASN A 46 -5.48 16.75 -6.52
N ILE A 47 -5.55 15.89 -5.50
CA ILE A 47 -4.93 14.56 -5.48
C ILE A 47 -5.97 13.49 -5.18
N LEU A 48 -6.57 13.48 -3.97
CA LEU A 48 -7.47 12.41 -3.53
C LEU A 48 -8.75 12.33 -4.38
N GLU A 49 -9.33 13.49 -4.71
CA GLU A 49 -10.57 13.61 -5.49
C GLU A 49 -10.31 13.82 -7.00
N ASN A 50 -9.05 13.85 -7.44
CA ASN A 50 -8.70 14.14 -8.83
C ASN A 50 -8.47 12.84 -9.64
N PRO A 51 -9.30 12.55 -10.66
CA PRO A 51 -9.17 11.35 -11.47
C PRO A 51 -7.85 11.29 -12.26
N GLY A 52 -7.20 12.40 -12.57
CA GLY A 52 -5.87 12.44 -13.17
C GLY A 52 -4.81 11.74 -12.29
N TRP A 53 -4.99 11.77 -10.97
CA TRP A 53 -4.10 11.09 -10.03
C TRP A 53 -4.56 9.69 -9.65
N TYR A 54 -5.84 9.47 -9.35
CA TYR A 54 -6.28 8.18 -8.82
C TYR A 54 -6.58 7.14 -9.90
N THR A 55 -6.77 7.50 -11.17
CA THR A 55 -7.06 6.54 -12.25
C THR A 55 -5.81 6.00 -12.96
N ALA A 56 -4.64 6.51 -12.65
CA ALA A 56 -3.38 6.03 -13.22
C ALA A 56 -2.98 4.66 -12.63
N TYR A 57 -2.07 3.97 -13.32
CA TYR A 57 -1.54 2.66 -12.89
C TYR A 57 -0.12 2.76 -12.32
N THR A 58 0.41 1.63 -11.84
CA THR A 58 1.83 1.50 -11.46
C THR A 58 2.72 2.04 -12.56
N PRO A 59 3.70 2.90 -12.28
CA PRO A 59 4.47 3.62 -13.30
C PRO A 59 5.53 2.75 -14.00
N TYR A 60 5.12 1.60 -14.56
CA TYR A 60 6.01 0.73 -15.32
C TYR A 60 6.54 1.40 -16.60
N GLN A 61 5.74 2.27 -17.19
CA GLN A 61 6.10 3.03 -18.39
C GLN A 61 6.54 4.43 -17.95
N ALA A 62 7.83 4.56 -17.75
CA ALA A 62 8.46 5.71 -17.12
C ALA A 62 8.15 7.03 -17.82
N GLU A 63 8.18 7.05 -19.15
CA GLU A 63 8.10 8.26 -19.97
C GLU A 63 6.76 8.98 -19.87
N ILE A 64 5.70 8.25 -19.49
CA ILE A 64 4.33 8.78 -19.31
C ILE A 64 3.90 8.79 -17.84
N SER A 65 4.85 8.72 -16.90
CA SER A 65 4.58 8.64 -15.46
C SER A 65 5.57 9.48 -14.64
N GLN A 66 6.15 10.50 -15.25
CA GLN A 66 7.23 11.29 -14.63
C GLN A 66 6.76 12.13 -13.44
N GLY A 67 5.50 12.57 -13.45
CA GLY A 67 4.95 13.35 -12.34
C GLY A 67 4.70 12.51 -11.09
N ARG A 68 4.09 11.33 -11.23
CA ARG A 68 3.90 10.39 -10.10
C ARG A 68 5.23 9.93 -9.54
N MET A 69 6.19 9.62 -10.42
CA MET A 69 7.51 9.19 -9.99
C MET A 69 8.27 10.30 -9.25
N GLU A 70 8.15 11.55 -9.68
CA GLU A 70 8.70 12.69 -8.93
C GLU A 70 8.08 12.79 -7.53
N ALA A 71 6.76 12.67 -7.41
CA ALA A 71 6.08 12.66 -6.12
C ALA A 71 6.51 11.49 -5.23
N LEU A 72 6.76 10.30 -5.80
CA LEU A 72 7.25 9.14 -5.07
C LEU A 72 8.71 9.26 -4.65
N VAL A 73 9.56 9.92 -5.44
CA VAL A 73 10.92 10.25 -5.03
C VAL A 73 10.90 11.26 -3.88
N ASN A 74 10.00 12.23 -3.89
CA ASN A 74 9.78 13.13 -2.75
C ASN A 74 9.39 12.35 -1.49
N PHE A 75 8.51 11.33 -1.62
CA PHE A 75 8.16 10.45 -0.52
C PHE A 75 9.37 9.68 0.02
N GLN A 76 10.17 9.07 -0.85
CA GLN A 76 11.39 8.35 -0.48
C GLN A 76 12.39 9.26 0.25
N GLN A 77 12.63 10.45 -0.28
CA GLN A 77 13.51 11.45 0.32
C GLN A 77 13.01 11.85 1.71
N MET A 78 11.72 12.13 1.82
CA MET A 78 11.08 12.49 3.10
C MET A 78 11.31 11.41 4.17
N VAL A 79 11.09 10.16 3.81
CA VAL A 79 11.26 9.03 4.73
C VAL A 79 12.73 8.85 5.11
N CYS A 80 13.66 8.92 4.16
CA CYS A 80 15.11 8.85 4.45
C CYS A 80 15.54 9.96 5.39
N ASP A 81 15.14 11.20 5.12
CA ASP A 81 15.51 12.36 5.93
C ASP A 81 14.97 12.27 7.37
N LEU A 82 13.74 11.80 7.54
CA LEU A 82 13.11 11.67 8.84
C LEU A 82 13.65 10.49 9.64
N THR A 83 13.90 9.36 9.00
CA THR A 83 14.39 8.14 9.66
C THR A 83 15.91 8.14 9.85
N GLY A 84 16.66 8.93 9.08
CA GLY A 84 18.13 8.95 9.07
C GLY A 84 18.74 7.67 8.49
N LEU A 85 18.00 6.97 7.60
CA LEU A 85 18.46 5.78 6.90
C LEU A 85 18.69 6.06 5.42
N ASP A 86 19.48 5.18 4.76
CA ASP A 86 20.07 5.49 3.46
C ASP A 86 19.09 5.44 2.29
N ILE A 87 18.10 4.53 2.34
CA ILE A 87 17.19 4.30 1.23
C ILE A 87 15.80 3.88 1.73
N ALA A 88 14.76 4.45 1.13
CA ALA A 88 13.35 4.13 1.41
C ALA A 88 12.64 3.67 0.15
N ASN A 89 11.62 2.82 0.31
CA ASN A 89 10.75 2.41 -0.79
C ASN A 89 9.64 3.44 -1.05
N ALA A 90 8.93 3.24 -2.15
CA ALA A 90 7.82 4.11 -2.58
C ALA A 90 6.47 3.74 -1.93
N SER A 91 6.47 3.21 -0.75
CA SER A 91 5.42 2.81 0.19
C SER A 91 5.23 1.29 0.35
N LEU A 92 4.54 0.94 1.43
CA LEU A 92 3.98 -0.38 1.75
C LEU A 92 2.50 -0.24 2.15
N LEU A 93 1.88 -1.34 2.63
CA LEU A 93 0.44 -1.42 2.85
C LEU A 93 0.00 -0.76 4.17
N ASP A 94 0.56 -1.18 5.30
CA ASP A 94 0.37 -0.62 6.63
C ASP A 94 1.61 -0.87 7.52
N GLU A 95 1.68 -0.27 8.71
CA GLU A 95 2.83 -0.42 9.61
C GLU A 95 3.08 -1.88 10.01
N ALA A 96 2.03 -2.61 10.35
CA ALA A 96 2.17 -3.98 10.83
C ALA A 96 2.69 -4.93 9.75
N THR A 97 2.20 -4.79 8.51
CA THR A 97 2.72 -5.53 7.36
C THR A 97 4.14 -5.09 7.01
N ALA A 98 4.48 -3.81 7.15
CA ALA A 98 5.85 -3.32 6.97
C ALA A 98 6.82 -3.90 8.01
N ALA A 99 6.40 -4.03 9.28
CA ALA A 99 7.18 -4.68 10.34
C ALA A 99 7.39 -6.18 10.06
N ALA A 100 6.37 -6.86 9.54
CA ALA A 100 6.48 -8.26 9.15
C ALA A 100 7.41 -8.46 7.93
N GLU A 101 7.36 -7.56 6.95
CA GLU A 101 8.33 -7.56 5.83
C GLU A 101 9.76 -7.28 6.32
N ALA A 102 9.93 -6.38 7.29
CA ALA A 102 11.24 -6.12 7.92
C ALA A 102 11.79 -7.35 8.65
N MET A 103 10.92 -8.13 9.31
CA MET A 103 11.29 -9.44 9.90
C MET A 103 11.83 -10.38 8.82
N HIS A 104 11.17 -10.47 7.65
CA HIS A 104 11.63 -11.33 6.56
C HIS A 104 12.98 -10.89 6.02
N ILE A 105 13.23 -9.59 5.86
CA ILE A 105 14.56 -9.07 5.47
C ILE A 105 15.61 -9.48 6.49
N ALA A 106 15.34 -9.23 7.79
CA ALA A 106 16.27 -9.54 8.86
C ALA A 106 16.59 -11.04 8.92
N HIS A 107 15.59 -11.91 8.75
CA HIS A 107 15.78 -13.35 8.68
C HIS A 107 16.66 -13.76 7.47
N ALA A 108 16.38 -13.18 6.29
CA ALA A 108 17.11 -13.50 5.06
C ALA A 108 18.60 -13.09 5.08
N VAL A 109 18.97 -12.05 5.86
CA VAL A 109 20.35 -11.58 5.97
C VAL A 109 21.08 -12.08 7.21
N SER A 110 20.39 -12.82 8.08
CA SER A 110 20.98 -13.38 9.29
C SER A 110 22.18 -14.25 8.96
N LYS A 111 23.29 -13.99 9.64
CA LYS A 111 24.53 -14.78 9.50
C LYS A 111 24.53 -16.08 10.33
N HIS A 112 23.55 -16.23 11.21
CA HIS A 112 23.41 -17.38 12.08
C HIS A 112 22.40 -18.36 11.49
N ALA A 113 22.87 -19.47 10.95
CA ALA A 113 22.02 -20.50 10.32
C ALA A 113 20.96 -21.08 11.28
N ASP A 114 21.22 -21.02 12.59
CA ASP A 114 20.35 -21.54 13.64
C ASP A 114 19.47 -20.44 14.30
N ALA A 115 19.47 -19.21 13.79
CA ALA A 115 18.66 -18.13 14.32
C ALA A 115 17.25 -18.16 13.72
N HIS A 116 16.33 -18.80 14.41
CA HIS A 116 14.93 -18.93 14.01
C HIS A 116 13.97 -18.15 14.92
N ALA A 117 14.46 -17.11 15.63
CA ALA A 117 13.66 -16.32 16.54
C ALA A 117 13.84 -14.82 16.31
N ILE A 118 12.73 -14.08 16.48
CA ILE A 118 12.72 -12.62 16.60
C ILE A 118 12.24 -12.20 17.98
N PHE A 119 12.91 -11.22 18.58
CA PHE A 119 12.43 -10.58 19.80
C PHE A 119 11.55 -9.37 19.44
N VAL A 120 10.33 -9.31 19.95
CA VAL A 120 9.40 -8.21 19.73
C VAL A 120 9.10 -7.56 21.06
N SER A 121 9.32 -6.25 21.16
CA SER A 121 8.96 -5.52 22.39
C SER A 121 7.45 -5.62 22.64
N GLU A 122 7.06 -5.95 23.85
CA GLU A 122 5.66 -5.92 24.30
C GLU A 122 5.04 -4.51 24.21
N ARG A 123 5.90 -3.49 24.01
CA ARG A 123 5.53 -2.09 23.83
C ARG A 123 5.28 -1.68 22.39
N CYS A 124 5.38 -2.61 21.43
CA CYS A 124 4.87 -2.41 20.07
C CYS A 124 3.34 -2.31 20.06
N HIS A 125 2.77 -1.73 19.03
CA HIS A 125 1.32 -1.74 18.89
C HIS A 125 0.78 -3.19 18.82
N PRO A 126 -0.34 -3.49 19.51
CA PRO A 126 -0.87 -4.87 19.55
C PRO A 126 -1.13 -5.49 18.19
N GLN A 127 -1.64 -4.69 17.23
CA GLN A 127 -1.86 -5.16 15.86
C GLN A 127 -0.54 -5.46 15.14
N THR A 128 0.52 -4.70 15.37
CA THR A 128 1.85 -4.96 14.80
C THR A 128 2.41 -6.29 15.31
N ILE A 129 2.30 -6.54 16.62
CA ILE A 129 2.67 -7.84 17.22
C ILE A 129 1.87 -8.99 16.58
N ALA A 130 0.55 -8.82 16.45
CA ALA A 130 -0.34 -9.85 15.91
C ALA A 130 -0.02 -10.21 14.46
N VAL A 131 0.21 -9.24 13.58
CA VAL A 131 0.57 -9.48 12.18
C VAL A 131 1.96 -10.12 12.06
N VAL A 132 2.95 -9.68 12.84
CA VAL A 132 4.28 -10.30 12.88
C VAL A 132 4.19 -11.77 13.31
N GLN A 133 3.36 -12.10 14.31
CA GLN A 133 3.11 -13.49 14.74
C GLN A 133 2.49 -14.32 13.62
N THR A 134 1.46 -13.80 12.94
CA THR A 134 0.80 -14.47 11.80
C THR A 134 1.78 -14.75 10.67
N ARG A 135 2.67 -13.81 10.37
CA ARG A 135 3.66 -13.94 9.28
C ARG A 135 4.82 -14.87 9.65
N ALA A 136 5.15 -14.97 10.93
CA ALA A 136 6.22 -15.84 11.47
C ALA A 136 5.83 -17.32 11.50
N GLU A 137 4.57 -17.61 11.88
CA GLU A 137 4.08 -18.95 12.16
C GLU A 137 4.32 -19.96 11.02
N PRO A 138 3.92 -19.70 9.75
CA PRO A 138 4.09 -20.67 8.66
C PRO A 138 5.54 -20.94 8.29
N LEU A 139 6.45 -20.05 8.65
CA LEU A 139 7.89 -20.16 8.38
C LEU A 139 8.66 -20.80 9.56
N GLY A 140 7.96 -21.20 10.63
CA GLY A 140 8.58 -21.74 11.83
C GLY A 140 9.43 -20.72 12.61
N ILE A 141 9.24 -19.42 12.36
CA ILE A 141 9.94 -18.36 13.08
C ILE A 141 9.28 -18.18 14.46
N LYS A 142 10.07 -18.30 15.52
CA LYS A 142 9.60 -18.07 16.89
C LYS A 142 9.56 -16.58 17.20
N VAL A 143 8.38 -16.06 17.56
CA VAL A 143 8.21 -14.68 18.03
C VAL A 143 8.21 -14.67 19.56
N VAL A 144 9.20 -14.01 20.17
CA VAL A 144 9.31 -13.85 21.61
C VAL A 144 8.91 -12.42 21.96
N VAL A 145 7.77 -12.24 22.61
CA VAL A 145 7.27 -10.93 23.04
C VAL A 145 7.67 -10.70 24.48
N GLY A 146 8.29 -9.55 24.78
CA GLY A 146 8.74 -9.23 26.14
C GLY A 146 9.28 -7.81 26.32
N ASP A 147 9.73 -7.52 27.57
CA ASP A 147 10.40 -6.26 27.89
C ASP A 147 11.80 -6.22 27.28
N GLU A 148 12.19 -5.11 26.63
CA GLU A 148 13.52 -4.93 26.01
C GLU A 148 14.69 -5.12 27.01
N ALA A 149 14.46 -4.85 28.31
CA ALA A 149 15.44 -5.11 29.34
C ALA A 149 15.76 -6.59 29.51
N ALA A 150 14.81 -7.46 29.15
CA ALA A 150 14.98 -8.92 29.23
C ALA A 150 15.62 -9.53 27.97
N PHE A 151 15.98 -8.75 26.94
CA PHE A 151 16.52 -9.26 25.68
C PHE A 151 17.71 -10.22 25.87
N ASP A 152 18.67 -9.85 26.74
CA ASP A 152 19.85 -10.68 27.00
C ASP A 152 19.52 -11.97 27.77
N VAL A 153 18.57 -11.90 28.71
CA VAL A 153 18.08 -13.06 29.48
C VAL A 153 17.32 -14.01 28.56
N ALA A 154 16.50 -13.47 27.67
CA ALA A 154 15.77 -14.25 26.66
C ALA A 154 16.71 -14.99 25.71
N GLN A 155 17.82 -14.38 25.35
CA GLN A 155 18.87 -14.99 24.50
C GLN A 155 19.69 -16.06 25.28
N ALA A 156 19.86 -15.90 26.60
CA ALA A 156 20.66 -16.82 27.42
C ALA A 156 19.88 -18.02 27.98
N SER A 157 18.55 -17.89 28.19
CA SER A 157 17.79 -18.83 29.00
C SER A 157 16.78 -19.73 28.24
N GLY A 158 16.52 -19.48 26.95
CA GLY A 158 15.42 -20.20 26.24
C GLY A 158 14.11 -20.06 26.99
N LEU A 159 13.45 -18.91 26.92
CA LEU A 159 12.25 -18.58 27.68
C LEU A 159 11.12 -19.62 27.53
N ARG A 160 10.59 -20.08 28.64
CA ARG A 160 9.41 -20.92 28.74
C ARG A 160 8.15 -20.09 28.63
N THR A 161 7.24 -20.47 27.77
CA THR A 161 5.87 -19.93 27.79
C THR A 161 4.85 -20.90 28.42
N ASP A 162 5.26 -22.16 28.71
CA ASP A 162 4.32 -23.24 29.12
C ASP A 162 4.81 -24.24 30.17
N GLY A 163 5.93 -24.04 30.83
CA GLY A 163 6.40 -24.94 31.90
C GLY A 163 7.08 -26.25 31.43
N SER A 164 7.37 -26.44 30.16
CA SER A 164 8.06 -27.57 29.58
C SER A 164 9.62 -27.49 29.75
N LYS A 165 10.33 -28.59 29.45
CA LYS A 165 11.80 -28.66 29.60
C LYS A 165 12.55 -27.58 28.83
N PRO A 166 13.72 -27.10 29.31
CA PRO A 166 14.49 -26.05 28.65
C PRO A 166 14.86 -26.49 27.22
N GLU A 167 14.31 -25.81 26.22
CA GLU A 167 14.76 -25.91 24.84
C GLU A 167 16.11 -25.20 24.65
N ALA A 168 16.83 -25.55 23.59
CA ALA A 168 18.10 -24.94 23.23
C ALA A 168 18.01 -23.42 23.13
N ARG A 169 19.10 -22.72 23.46
CA ARG A 169 19.24 -21.23 23.35
C ARG A 169 18.56 -20.68 22.13
N ALA A 170 17.57 -19.77 22.32
CA ALA A 170 16.98 -19.04 21.21
C ALA A 170 18.00 -17.98 20.73
N THR A 171 18.55 -18.14 19.55
CA THR A 171 19.37 -17.11 18.90
C THR A 171 18.43 -16.19 18.11
N PHE A 172 18.37 -14.92 18.47
CA PHE A 172 17.55 -13.92 17.76
C PHE A 172 18.29 -13.41 16.54
N PHE A 173 17.60 -13.36 15.38
CA PHE A 173 18.12 -12.70 14.20
C PHE A 173 17.74 -11.20 14.14
N ALA A 174 16.74 -10.78 14.89
CA ALA A 174 16.33 -9.38 14.99
C ALA A 174 15.64 -9.06 16.32
N ILE A 175 15.59 -7.75 16.62
CA ILE A 175 14.71 -7.13 17.62
C ILE A 175 13.81 -6.12 16.94
N LEU A 176 12.50 -6.10 17.31
CA LEU A 176 11.52 -5.11 16.87
C LEU A 176 11.14 -4.21 18.05
N LEU A 177 11.29 -2.91 17.87
CA LEU A 177 11.05 -1.86 18.87
C LEU A 177 10.02 -0.85 18.35
N GLN A 178 9.31 -0.13 19.24
CA GLN A 178 8.35 0.92 18.90
C GLN A 178 8.80 2.28 19.45
N TYR A 179 8.71 3.34 18.65
CA TYR A 179 9.23 4.67 18.99
C TYR A 179 8.32 5.83 18.49
N PRO A 180 7.64 6.56 19.40
CA PRO A 180 7.36 6.25 20.80
C PRO A 180 6.63 4.92 20.98
N ASP A 181 6.66 4.34 22.19
CA ASP A 181 6.00 3.06 22.44
C ASP A 181 4.47 3.18 22.42
N THR A 182 3.76 2.03 22.45
CA THR A 182 2.29 1.99 22.32
C THR A 182 1.55 2.74 23.44
N THR A 183 2.24 3.05 24.54
CA THR A 183 1.71 3.83 25.66
C THR A 183 2.09 5.31 25.61
N GLY A 184 2.83 5.70 24.56
CA GLY A 184 3.31 7.06 24.32
C GLY A 184 4.68 7.38 24.92
N VAL A 185 5.29 6.44 25.65
CA VAL A 185 6.58 6.68 26.31
C VAL A 185 7.72 6.69 25.27
N ILE A 186 8.55 7.72 25.35
CA ILE A 186 9.77 7.84 24.55
C ILE A 186 10.90 7.13 25.29
N ARG A 187 11.58 6.18 24.61
CA ARG A 187 12.70 5.43 25.17
C ARG A 187 13.96 5.63 24.36
N ASP A 188 15.11 5.67 25.03
CA ASP A 188 16.38 5.60 24.33
C ASP A 188 16.70 4.13 24.03
N HIS A 189 16.63 3.79 22.76
CA HIS A 189 16.89 2.44 22.28
C HIS A 189 18.36 2.17 21.93
N ALA A 190 19.26 3.16 22.03
CA ALA A 190 20.66 3.01 21.62
C ALA A 190 21.35 1.83 22.32
N ALA A 191 21.22 1.72 23.64
CA ALA A 191 21.86 0.66 24.41
C ALA A 191 21.32 -0.75 24.09
N VAL A 192 20.02 -0.93 23.85
CA VAL A 192 19.44 -2.23 23.51
C VAL A 192 19.82 -2.62 22.07
N ILE A 193 19.90 -1.66 21.16
CA ILE A 193 20.33 -1.90 19.78
C ILE A 193 21.81 -2.30 19.74
N GLU A 194 22.67 -1.63 20.52
CA GLU A 194 24.06 -2.02 20.64
C GLU A 194 24.23 -3.46 21.14
N ARG A 195 23.44 -3.88 22.15
CA ARG A 195 23.41 -5.28 22.60
C ARG A 195 22.90 -6.23 21.54
N ALA A 196 21.86 -5.86 20.81
CA ALA A 196 21.33 -6.66 19.70
C ALA A 196 22.39 -6.88 18.62
N HIS A 197 23.11 -5.82 18.22
CA HIS A 197 24.19 -5.90 17.24
C HIS A 197 25.36 -6.76 17.76
N ALA A 198 25.75 -6.61 19.04
CA ALA A 198 26.78 -7.46 19.65
C ALA A 198 26.38 -8.95 19.64
N ALA A 199 25.09 -9.24 19.65
CA ALA A 199 24.54 -10.60 19.54
C ALA A 199 24.33 -11.05 18.08
N GLY A 200 24.63 -10.21 17.08
CA GLY A 200 24.45 -10.51 15.66
C GLY A 200 23.00 -10.33 15.15
N ALA A 201 22.13 -9.72 15.94
CA ALA A 201 20.74 -9.44 15.59
C ALA A 201 20.59 -8.04 14.99
N LEU A 202 19.69 -7.89 13.99
CA LEU A 202 19.35 -6.59 13.42
C LEU A 202 18.33 -5.86 14.29
N ALA A 203 18.37 -4.52 14.25
CA ALA A 203 17.43 -3.65 14.93
C ALA A 203 16.39 -3.08 13.96
N ILE A 204 15.13 -3.42 14.18
CA ILE A 204 13.97 -2.90 13.47
C ILE A 204 13.25 -1.92 14.39
N VAL A 205 12.97 -0.70 13.93
CA VAL A 205 12.27 0.31 14.71
C VAL A 205 11.01 0.73 13.97
N ALA A 206 9.85 0.46 14.58
CA ALA A 206 8.57 1.03 14.15
C ALA A 206 8.44 2.42 14.77
N ALA A 207 8.34 3.47 13.93
CA ALA A 207 8.43 4.85 14.40
C ALA A 207 7.30 5.73 13.87
N ASP A 208 6.80 6.62 14.73
CA ASP A 208 5.82 7.64 14.36
C ASP A 208 6.48 8.75 13.54
N ILE A 209 6.04 8.93 12.29
CA ILE A 209 6.67 9.84 11.33
C ILE A 209 6.61 11.32 11.77
N LEU A 210 5.54 11.75 12.46
CA LEU A 210 5.40 13.12 12.96
C LEU A 210 6.31 13.35 14.16
N ALA A 211 6.42 12.38 15.07
CA ALA A 211 7.33 12.45 16.20
C ALA A 211 8.79 12.60 15.74
N LEU A 212 9.18 11.99 14.61
CA LEU A 212 10.52 12.10 14.04
C LEU A 212 10.89 13.50 13.56
N THR A 213 9.96 14.42 13.46
CA THR A 213 10.27 15.83 13.20
C THR A 213 10.89 16.55 14.42
N LEU A 214 10.67 16.01 15.63
CA LEU A 214 11.21 16.51 16.88
C LEU A 214 12.23 15.55 17.52
N LEU A 215 11.99 14.24 17.40
CA LEU A 215 12.78 13.21 18.05
C LEU A 215 14.00 12.80 17.23
N ARG A 216 15.01 12.26 17.89
CA ARG A 216 16.19 11.69 17.27
C ARG A 216 15.80 10.59 16.29
N ALA A 217 16.36 10.63 15.07
CA ALA A 217 16.04 9.68 14.03
C ALA A 217 16.51 8.24 14.39
N PRO A 218 15.76 7.19 14.00
CA PRO A 218 16.13 5.80 14.25
C PRO A 218 17.53 5.43 13.74
N GLY A 219 17.93 5.87 12.56
CA GLY A 219 19.28 5.66 12.04
C GLY A 219 20.37 6.27 12.91
N ALA A 220 20.10 7.40 13.58
CA ALA A 220 21.08 8.08 14.43
C ALA A 220 21.35 7.37 15.76
N PHE A 221 20.50 6.42 16.17
CA PHE A 221 20.76 5.55 17.32
C PHE A 221 20.95 4.07 16.94
N GLY A 222 21.23 3.81 15.66
CA GLY A 222 21.74 2.52 15.21
C GLY A 222 20.75 1.58 14.53
N ALA A 223 19.49 1.97 14.34
CA ALA A 223 18.52 1.13 13.63
C ALA A 223 19.03 0.68 12.26
N ASP A 224 18.75 -0.55 11.90
CA ASP A 224 19.08 -1.14 10.59
C ASP A 224 17.94 -0.97 9.60
N ILE A 225 16.70 -1.05 10.11
CA ILE A 225 15.46 -0.90 9.37
C ILE A 225 14.51 -0.02 10.21
N ALA A 226 13.87 0.95 9.58
CA ALA A 226 12.78 1.70 10.17
C ALA A 226 11.50 1.49 9.36
N VAL A 227 10.39 1.27 10.05
CA VAL A 227 9.05 1.11 9.46
C VAL A 227 8.06 2.02 10.18
N GLY A 228 6.91 2.24 9.57
CA GLY A 228 5.85 3.03 10.20
C GLY A 228 4.76 3.41 9.20
N SER A 229 3.82 4.23 9.65
CA SER A 229 2.76 4.79 8.82
C SER A 229 3.00 6.27 8.54
N THR A 230 2.70 6.72 7.31
CA THR A 230 2.68 8.15 6.96
C THR A 230 1.29 8.77 7.10
N GLN A 231 0.32 8.06 7.68
CA GLN A 231 -1.08 8.48 7.81
C GLN A 231 -1.20 9.89 8.41
N ARG A 232 -0.39 10.23 9.40
CA ARG A 232 -0.38 11.55 10.07
C ARG A 232 -0.02 12.72 9.16
N PHE A 233 0.48 12.46 7.94
CA PHE A 233 0.78 13.48 6.95
C PHE A 233 -0.40 13.68 6.00
N GLY A 234 -1.52 14.13 6.57
CA GLY A 234 -2.70 14.58 5.83
C GLY A 234 -3.57 13.47 5.21
N VAL A 235 -3.44 12.23 5.66
CA VAL A 235 -4.27 11.12 5.18
C VAL A 235 -5.40 10.82 6.18
N PRO A 236 -6.68 10.82 5.76
CA PRO A 236 -7.80 10.53 6.64
C PRO A 236 -7.70 9.17 7.33
N LEU A 237 -8.32 9.01 8.51
CA LEU A 237 -8.35 7.76 9.27
C LEU A 237 -9.01 6.60 8.51
N GLY A 238 -10.12 6.87 7.80
CA GLY A 238 -10.79 5.94 6.91
C GLY A 238 -11.18 4.61 7.52
N PHE A 239 -11.45 4.54 8.82
CA PHE A 239 -11.72 3.31 9.57
C PHE A 239 -10.61 2.26 9.42
N GLY A 240 -9.36 2.71 9.25
CA GLY A 240 -8.19 1.86 9.11
C GLY A 240 -7.39 2.05 7.81
N GLY A 241 -7.92 2.78 6.86
CA GLY A 241 -7.20 3.10 5.63
C GLY A 241 -8.08 3.27 4.40
N PRO A 242 -7.40 3.36 3.21
CA PRO A 242 -5.99 3.01 2.96
C PRO A 242 -4.99 4.03 3.52
N HIS A 243 -3.85 3.55 3.98
CA HIS A 243 -2.72 4.35 4.45
C HIS A 243 -1.42 3.91 3.77
N ALA A 244 -0.48 4.83 3.57
CA ALA A 244 0.85 4.48 3.07
C ALA A 244 1.79 4.19 4.25
N ALA A 245 2.22 2.95 4.40
CA ALA A 245 3.33 2.63 5.26
C ALA A 245 4.66 2.93 4.58
N TYR A 246 5.71 3.10 5.36
CA TYR A 246 7.07 3.27 4.87
C TYR A 246 7.99 2.18 5.39
N MET A 247 9.05 1.95 4.64
CA MET A 247 10.22 1.20 5.07
C MET A 247 11.46 1.92 4.58
N ALA A 248 12.38 2.18 5.50
CA ALA A 248 13.73 2.64 5.19
C ALA A 248 14.76 1.67 5.74
N VAL A 249 15.86 1.49 5.03
CA VAL A 249 16.92 0.53 5.38
C VAL A 249 18.31 1.12 5.17
N LYS A 250 19.30 0.55 5.83
CA LYS A 250 20.71 0.76 5.45
C LYS A 250 20.97 0.29 4.02
N ASP A 251 21.85 0.93 3.28
CA ASP A 251 22.14 0.62 1.87
C ASP A 251 22.46 -0.86 1.61
N ALA A 252 23.06 -1.53 2.57
CA ALA A 252 23.38 -2.96 2.49
C ALA A 252 22.17 -3.86 2.23
N TYR A 253 20.96 -3.43 2.61
CA TYR A 253 19.73 -4.24 2.53
C TYR A 253 18.80 -3.89 1.37
N LYS A 254 19.12 -2.89 0.56
CA LYS A 254 18.29 -2.39 -0.54
C LYS A 254 17.80 -3.45 -1.54
N ARG A 255 18.60 -4.52 -1.76
CA ARG A 255 18.25 -5.60 -2.70
C ARG A 255 17.20 -6.58 -2.16
N LEU A 256 16.86 -6.50 -0.88
CA LEU A 256 15.86 -7.35 -0.22
C LEU A 256 14.60 -6.56 0.16
N MET A 257 14.62 -5.24 -0.03
CA MET A 257 13.51 -4.36 0.32
C MET A 257 12.27 -4.70 -0.53
N PRO A 258 11.09 -4.92 0.07
CA PRO A 258 9.84 -5.12 -0.66
C PRO A 258 9.31 -3.80 -1.22
N GLY A 259 8.29 -3.90 -2.07
CA GLY A 259 7.63 -2.74 -2.67
C GLY A 259 8.45 -2.10 -3.79
N ARG A 260 7.93 -1.03 -4.37
CA ARG A 260 8.57 -0.33 -5.48
C ARG A 260 9.68 0.61 -5.00
N LEU A 261 10.63 0.84 -5.87
CA LEU A 261 11.71 1.78 -5.65
C LEU A 261 11.85 2.66 -6.89
N VAL A 262 11.68 3.96 -6.74
CA VAL A 262 11.86 4.92 -7.83
C VAL A 262 13.29 5.43 -7.79
N GLY A 263 13.94 5.43 -8.94
CA GLY A 263 15.28 5.97 -9.11
C GLY A 263 15.37 6.91 -10.30
N VAL A 264 16.49 7.62 -10.35
CA VAL A 264 16.83 8.56 -11.41
C VAL A 264 17.67 7.87 -12.47
N SER A 265 17.38 8.15 -13.73
CA SER A 265 18.16 7.77 -14.90
C SER A 265 18.29 8.98 -15.83
N LYS A 266 18.64 8.74 -17.07
CA LYS A 266 18.66 9.73 -18.16
C LYS A 266 17.82 9.22 -19.32
N ASP A 267 17.25 10.15 -20.09
CA ASP A 267 16.59 9.82 -21.35
C ASP A 267 17.61 9.75 -22.51
N ALA A 268 17.12 9.39 -23.69
CA ALA A 268 17.92 9.31 -24.92
C ALA A 268 18.62 10.64 -25.31
N HIS A 269 18.19 11.76 -24.71
CA HIS A 269 18.79 13.08 -24.93
C HIS A 269 19.71 13.52 -23.78
N GLY A 270 19.99 12.64 -22.82
CA GLY A 270 20.84 12.89 -21.66
C GLY A 270 20.18 13.66 -20.52
N ARG A 271 18.87 13.95 -20.60
CA ARG A 271 18.13 14.66 -19.54
C ARG A 271 17.72 13.72 -18.42
N PRO A 272 17.69 14.20 -17.15
CA PRO A 272 17.20 13.38 -16.05
C PRO A 272 15.77 12.89 -16.28
N GLY A 273 15.51 11.62 -15.94
CA GLY A 273 14.19 11.02 -15.95
C GLY A 273 14.06 9.96 -14.86
N TYR A 274 12.88 9.84 -14.29
CA TYR A 274 12.59 8.86 -13.24
C TYR A 274 12.17 7.52 -13.83
N ARG A 275 12.46 6.43 -13.09
CA ARG A 275 12.08 5.07 -13.45
C ARG A 275 11.91 4.18 -12.21
N LEU A 276 11.23 3.05 -12.35
CA LEU A 276 11.29 1.99 -11.34
C LEU A 276 12.67 1.30 -11.38
N SER A 277 13.31 1.19 -10.23
CA SER A 277 14.67 0.64 -10.08
C SER A 277 14.67 -0.70 -9.38
N LEU A 278 15.74 -1.50 -9.61
CA LEU A 278 15.94 -2.82 -9.01
C LEU A 278 14.74 -3.77 -9.20
N GLN A 279 14.07 -3.75 -10.36
CA GLN A 279 12.90 -4.58 -10.63
C GLN A 279 13.19 -6.09 -10.54
N THR A 280 14.44 -6.50 -10.73
CA THR A 280 14.87 -7.92 -10.64
C THR A 280 14.64 -8.56 -9.26
N ARG A 281 14.36 -7.77 -8.20
CA ARG A 281 14.00 -8.25 -6.87
C ARG A 281 12.50 -8.52 -6.70
N GLU A 282 11.67 -8.09 -7.66
CA GLU A 282 10.24 -8.16 -7.57
C GLU A 282 9.71 -9.60 -7.74
N GLN A 283 8.58 -9.91 -7.11
CA GLN A 283 8.02 -11.25 -7.05
C GLN A 283 7.65 -11.83 -8.42
N HIS A 284 7.23 -11.01 -9.39
CA HIS A 284 6.89 -11.49 -10.73
C HIS A 284 8.12 -11.98 -11.52
N ILE A 285 9.32 -11.54 -11.14
CA ILE A 285 10.58 -12.01 -11.71
C ILE A 285 11.14 -13.18 -10.89
N ARG A 286 11.15 -13.06 -9.56
CA ARG A 286 11.73 -14.07 -8.66
C ARG A 286 10.85 -15.29 -8.41
N ARG A 287 9.52 -15.16 -8.52
CA ARG A 287 8.53 -16.23 -8.33
C ARG A 287 8.70 -16.94 -6.98
N ASP A 288 8.97 -18.24 -6.96
CA ASP A 288 9.21 -19.07 -5.77
C ASP A 288 10.47 -18.69 -4.96
N LYS A 289 11.37 -17.92 -5.55
CA LYS A 289 12.57 -17.38 -4.89
C LYS A 289 12.35 -15.99 -4.31
N ALA A 290 11.14 -15.44 -4.39
CA ALA A 290 10.81 -14.15 -3.81
C ALA A 290 10.73 -14.24 -2.28
N THR A 291 11.23 -13.20 -1.61
CA THR A 291 11.17 -13.08 -0.13
C THR A 291 9.92 -12.33 0.34
N SER A 292 9.13 -11.79 -0.58
CA SER A 292 7.91 -11.04 -0.34
C SER A 292 6.93 -11.23 -1.49
N ASN A 293 5.65 -11.20 -1.21
CA ASN A 293 4.59 -11.21 -2.22
C ASN A 293 4.05 -9.80 -2.53
N ILE A 294 4.59 -8.74 -1.95
CA ILE A 294 4.15 -7.36 -2.18
C ILE A 294 4.31 -7.03 -3.67
N CYS A 295 3.17 -6.79 -4.33
CA CYS A 295 3.08 -6.46 -5.74
C CYS A 295 2.91 -4.96 -5.96
N THR A 296 1.92 -4.38 -5.29
CA THR A 296 1.59 -2.95 -5.33
C THR A 296 1.52 -2.41 -3.91
N ALA A 297 1.57 -1.08 -3.78
CA ALA A 297 1.56 -0.37 -2.50
C ALA A 297 0.57 0.80 -2.55
N GLN A 298 0.45 1.55 -1.48
CA GLN A 298 -0.54 2.62 -1.33
C GLN A 298 -0.02 3.92 -1.97
N VAL A 299 0.07 3.95 -3.31
CA VAL A 299 0.75 5.03 -4.06
C VAL A 299 0.06 6.38 -3.89
N LEU A 300 -1.27 6.48 -4.05
CA LEU A 300 -2.00 7.74 -3.89
C LEU A 300 -1.78 8.36 -2.52
N LEU A 301 -1.80 7.52 -1.47
CA LEU A 301 -1.61 7.98 -0.09
C LEU A 301 -0.15 8.38 0.18
N ALA A 302 0.81 7.72 -0.46
CA ALA A 302 2.22 8.14 -0.43
C ALA A 302 2.41 9.49 -1.13
N VAL A 303 1.75 9.70 -2.27
CA VAL A 303 1.73 11.00 -2.95
C VAL A 303 1.11 12.07 -2.04
N MET A 304 -0.03 11.81 -1.40
CA MET A 304 -0.66 12.74 -0.46
C MET A 304 0.29 13.10 0.69
N ALA A 305 0.93 12.11 1.31
CA ALA A 305 1.86 12.32 2.42
C ALA A 305 3.11 13.13 1.99
N SER A 306 3.65 12.84 0.80
CA SER A 306 4.76 13.63 0.25
C SER A 306 4.35 15.07 -0.05
N MET A 307 3.16 15.29 -0.62
CA MET A 307 2.62 16.63 -0.90
C MET A 307 2.30 17.40 0.38
N TYR A 308 1.87 16.72 1.44
CA TYR A 308 1.73 17.31 2.76
C TYR A 308 3.08 17.84 3.28
N ALA A 309 4.14 17.04 3.16
CA ALA A 309 5.48 17.46 3.53
C ALA A 309 6.01 18.62 2.65
N VAL A 310 5.73 18.59 1.36
CA VAL A 310 6.07 19.69 0.42
C VAL A 310 5.33 20.98 0.78
N TYR A 311 4.04 20.90 1.08
CA TYR A 311 3.21 22.05 1.42
C TYR A 311 3.60 22.71 2.73
N HIS A 312 3.80 21.90 3.78
CA HIS A 312 4.16 22.43 5.11
C HIS A 312 5.65 22.73 5.24
N GLY A 313 6.48 22.03 4.51
CA GLY A 313 7.94 22.12 4.63
C GLY A 313 8.46 21.68 6.00
N PRO A 314 9.78 21.64 6.21
CA PRO A 314 10.37 21.21 7.48
C PRO A 314 9.92 22.05 8.67
N GLY A 315 9.78 23.36 8.47
CA GLY A 315 9.32 24.30 9.49
C GLY A 315 7.85 24.10 9.88
N GLY A 316 6.96 23.88 8.92
CA GLY A 316 5.54 23.61 9.15
C GLY A 316 5.30 22.30 9.87
N LEU A 317 5.95 21.20 9.42
CA LEU A 317 5.86 19.89 10.08
C LEU A 317 6.31 19.97 11.54
N ARG A 318 7.43 20.67 11.80
CA ARG A 318 7.93 20.89 13.17
C ARG A 318 6.95 21.69 14.01
N LYS A 319 6.29 22.72 13.45
CA LYS A 319 5.25 23.50 14.15
C LYS A 319 4.04 22.62 14.53
N ILE A 320 3.58 21.76 13.63
CA ILE A 320 2.48 20.82 13.87
C ILE A 320 2.84 19.90 15.03
N ALA A 321 4.00 19.25 14.95
CA ALA A 321 4.46 18.34 16.01
C ALA A 321 4.67 19.06 17.37
N ALA A 322 5.31 20.25 17.36
CA ALA A 322 5.51 21.03 18.57
C ALA A 322 4.20 21.49 19.21
N ARG A 323 3.21 21.88 18.40
CA ARG A 323 1.88 22.24 18.88
C ARG A 323 1.19 21.04 19.54
N THR A 324 1.21 19.88 18.91
CA THR A 324 0.61 18.65 19.47
C THR A 324 1.29 18.25 20.78
N HIS A 325 2.62 18.28 20.81
CA HIS A 325 3.39 18.03 22.04
C HIS A 325 3.09 19.05 23.14
N LEU A 326 2.97 20.35 22.82
CA LEU A 326 2.62 21.38 23.80
C LEU A 326 1.24 21.13 24.42
N LEU A 327 0.25 20.74 23.63
CA LEU A 327 -1.07 20.39 24.14
C LEU A 327 -1.01 19.17 25.07
N ALA A 328 -0.24 18.15 24.74
CA ALA A 328 -0.03 16.99 25.60
C ALA A 328 0.66 17.38 26.93
N ARG A 329 1.69 18.20 26.87
CA ARG A 329 2.36 18.74 28.07
C ARG A 329 1.43 19.57 28.95
N THR A 330 0.56 20.40 28.36
CA THR A 330 -0.43 21.20 29.07
C THR A 330 -1.38 20.31 29.85
N LEU A 331 -1.91 19.26 29.23
CA LEU A 331 -2.78 18.31 29.92
C LEU A 331 -2.03 17.54 31.00
N ALA A 332 -0.82 17.08 30.73
CA ALA A 332 0.01 16.35 31.69
C ALA A 332 0.35 17.22 32.91
N ALA A 333 0.68 18.51 32.73
CA ALA A 333 0.95 19.44 33.82
C ALA A 333 -0.29 19.64 34.75
N ALA A 334 -1.46 19.80 34.15
CA ALA A 334 -2.71 19.91 34.88
C ALA A 334 -3.04 18.63 35.67
N LEU A 335 -2.74 17.45 35.12
CA LEU A 335 -2.92 16.16 35.80
C LEU A 335 -1.98 15.99 37.00
N LEU A 336 -0.69 16.28 36.79
CA LEU A 336 0.34 16.15 37.82
C LEU A 336 0.10 17.10 38.99
N ASP A 337 -0.35 18.33 38.74
CA ASP A 337 -0.72 19.31 39.78
C ASP A 337 -1.86 18.80 40.73
N HIS A 338 -2.67 17.85 40.18
CA HIS A 338 -3.77 17.22 40.93
C HIS A 338 -3.39 15.84 41.50
N GLY A 339 -2.11 15.51 41.46
CA GLY A 339 -1.61 14.24 41.98
C GLY A 339 -2.01 13.02 41.10
N ILE A 340 -2.40 13.26 39.83
CA ILE A 340 -2.67 12.20 38.90
C ILE A 340 -1.37 11.85 38.16
N GLU A 341 -0.95 10.59 38.29
CA GLU A 341 0.28 10.09 37.67
C GLU A 341 0.14 10.00 36.15
N VAL A 342 1.14 10.52 35.43
CA VAL A 342 1.33 10.40 33.99
C VAL A 342 2.66 9.74 33.76
N ARG A 343 2.68 8.65 32.93
CA ARG A 343 3.93 8.00 32.57
C ARG A 343 4.65 8.85 31.51
N GLY A 344 5.95 9.03 31.65
CA GLY A 344 6.74 9.82 30.71
C GLY A 344 8.19 9.36 30.63
N PRO A 345 9.02 9.95 29.75
CA PRO A 345 8.77 11.06 28.82
C PRO A 345 7.84 10.66 27.65
N PHE A 346 7.11 11.60 27.08
CA PHE A 346 6.11 11.36 26.04
C PHE A 346 6.21 12.40 24.90
N PHE A 347 5.64 12.07 23.76
CA PHE A 347 5.47 13.03 22.66
C PHE A 347 4.05 13.64 22.68
N ASP A 348 3.04 12.86 22.32
CA ASP A 348 1.65 13.31 22.18
C ASP A 348 0.66 12.38 22.90
N THR A 349 1.08 11.21 23.28
CA THR A 349 0.25 10.18 23.92
C THR A 349 0.61 10.06 25.39
N LEU A 350 -0.43 10.16 26.24
CA LEU A 350 -0.31 10.11 27.70
C LEU A 350 -0.91 8.81 28.24
N ALA A 351 -0.17 8.10 29.06
CA ALA A 351 -0.70 7.01 29.89
C ALA A 351 -1.05 7.57 31.27
N VAL A 352 -2.33 7.75 31.55
CA VAL A 352 -2.88 8.47 32.70
C VAL A 352 -3.45 7.50 33.71
N ARG A 353 -2.98 7.55 34.95
CA ARG A 353 -3.53 6.77 36.06
C ARG A 353 -4.88 7.30 36.48
N VAL A 354 -5.90 6.44 36.48
CA VAL A 354 -7.28 6.79 36.86
C VAL A 354 -7.80 5.85 37.95
N ARG A 355 -8.92 6.21 38.58
CA ARG A 355 -9.54 5.35 39.58
C ARG A 355 -10.02 4.02 38.98
N THR A 356 -10.72 4.08 37.88
CA THR A 356 -11.13 2.93 37.05
C THR A 356 -11.22 3.35 35.59
N ALA A 357 -10.53 2.63 34.69
CA ALA A 357 -10.49 2.94 33.26
C ALA A 357 -11.89 2.92 32.65
N ASP A 358 -12.69 1.89 32.97
CA ASP A 358 -14.04 1.75 32.37
C ASP A 358 -14.98 2.89 32.76
N ALA A 359 -14.88 3.44 33.99
CA ALA A 359 -15.69 4.60 34.39
C ALA A 359 -15.25 5.87 33.63
N THR A 360 -13.94 6.07 33.47
CA THR A 360 -13.39 7.21 32.74
C THR A 360 -13.75 7.15 31.26
N ILE A 361 -13.68 5.96 30.63
CA ILE A 361 -14.08 5.77 29.24
C ILE A 361 -15.58 6.05 29.06
N ARG A 362 -16.45 5.56 29.94
CA ARG A 362 -17.88 5.90 29.92
C ARG A 362 -18.12 7.39 30.06
N ALA A 363 -17.39 8.08 30.95
CA ALA A 363 -17.46 9.55 31.04
C ALA A 363 -17.01 10.21 29.73
N GLY A 364 -15.95 9.70 29.08
CA GLY A 364 -15.56 10.12 27.75
C GLY A 364 -16.69 10.00 26.71
N HIS A 365 -17.35 8.86 26.67
CA HIS A 365 -18.47 8.63 25.72
C HIS A 365 -19.61 9.62 25.92
N THR A 366 -19.91 10.05 27.16
CA THR A 366 -20.94 11.09 27.40
C THR A 366 -20.56 12.46 26.85
N HIS A 367 -19.27 12.69 26.62
CA HIS A 367 -18.71 13.90 26.01
C HIS A 367 -18.29 13.71 24.55
N HIS A 368 -18.71 12.62 23.89
CA HIS A 368 -18.32 12.25 22.52
C HIS A 368 -16.80 12.12 22.32
N VAL A 369 -16.12 11.55 23.32
CA VAL A 369 -14.68 11.33 23.33
C VAL A 369 -14.37 9.85 23.51
N ASN A 370 -13.47 9.31 22.69
CA ASN A 370 -12.93 7.96 22.81
C ASN A 370 -11.56 7.99 23.48
N LEU A 371 -11.39 7.19 24.54
CA LEU A 371 -10.13 6.97 25.25
C LEU A 371 -9.74 5.50 25.16
N ARG A 372 -8.43 5.21 25.10
CA ARG A 372 -7.91 3.85 25.04
C ARG A 372 -7.80 3.24 26.46
N LYS A 373 -8.33 2.04 26.67
CA LYS A 373 -8.06 1.25 27.88
C LYS A 373 -6.67 0.60 27.76
N LEU A 374 -5.73 0.95 28.65
CA LEU A 374 -4.42 0.30 28.73
C LEU A 374 -4.44 -0.84 29.75
N ASP A 375 -5.02 -0.58 30.93
CA ASP A 375 -5.31 -1.56 31.98
C ASP A 375 -6.53 -1.10 32.79
N ASP A 376 -6.89 -1.79 33.89
CA ASP A 376 -8.09 -1.47 34.67
C ASP A 376 -8.02 -0.10 35.38
N ARG A 377 -6.83 0.48 35.50
CA ARG A 377 -6.56 1.75 36.20
C ARG A 377 -5.75 2.74 35.35
N THR A 378 -5.55 2.49 34.09
CA THR A 378 -4.78 3.37 33.19
C THR A 378 -5.50 3.54 31.87
N VAL A 379 -5.70 4.81 31.48
CA VAL A 379 -6.21 5.15 30.13
C VAL A 379 -5.11 5.80 29.30
N GLY A 380 -5.11 5.50 28.00
CA GLY A 380 -4.30 6.18 27.00
C GLY A 380 -5.07 7.37 26.41
N ILE A 381 -4.39 8.48 26.22
CA ILE A 381 -4.92 9.71 25.61
C ILE A 381 -3.91 10.17 24.56
N ALA A 382 -4.17 9.87 23.28
CA ALA A 382 -3.32 10.25 22.16
C ALA A 382 -3.84 11.53 21.51
N LEU A 383 -3.15 12.63 21.71
CA LEU A 383 -3.46 13.91 21.07
C LEU A 383 -2.92 13.92 19.64
N ASP A 384 -3.52 14.77 18.79
CA ASP A 384 -3.20 14.86 17.39
C ASP A 384 -3.26 16.28 16.84
N GLU A 385 -3.04 16.45 15.54
CA GLU A 385 -3.07 17.74 14.87
C GLU A 385 -4.41 18.47 15.00
N THR A 386 -5.52 17.73 15.09
CA THR A 386 -6.86 18.29 15.14
C THR A 386 -7.27 18.69 16.58
N THR A 387 -6.47 18.33 17.59
CA THR A 387 -6.74 18.66 18.98
C THR A 387 -6.64 20.16 19.24
N SER A 388 -7.64 20.70 19.91
CA SER A 388 -7.76 22.13 20.28
C SER A 388 -7.69 22.36 21.78
N ALA A 389 -7.58 23.63 22.19
CA ALA A 389 -7.69 24.02 23.60
C ALA A 389 -9.05 23.65 24.21
N ALA A 390 -10.14 23.73 23.43
CA ALA A 390 -11.48 23.32 23.86
C ALA A 390 -11.54 21.81 24.13
N ASP A 391 -10.83 21.01 23.35
CA ASP A 391 -10.76 19.57 23.58
C ASP A 391 -10.03 19.24 24.90
N LEU A 392 -9.00 19.99 25.25
CA LEU A 392 -8.33 19.85 26.56
C LEU A 392 -9.28 20.16 27.73
N MET A 393 -10.17 21.14 27.58
CA MET A 393 -11.21 21.43 28.59
C MET A 393 -12.16 20.23 28.76
N THR A 394 -12.59 19.65 27.63
CA THR A 394 -13.44 18.44 27.60
C THR A 394 -12.73 17.26 28.27
N LEU A 395 -11.47 17.01 27.92
CA LEU A 395 -10.65 15.97 28.56
C LEU A 395 -10.49 16.23 30.07
N GLY A 396 -10.29 17.49 30.49
CA GLY A 396 -10.28 17.87 31.87
C GLY A 396 -11.57 17.52 32.60
N GLN A 397 -12.73 17.75 32.00
CA GLN A 397 -14.04 17.35 32.57
C GLN A 397 -14.17 15.84 32.68
N VAL A 398 -13.80 15.09 31.62
CA VAL A 398 -13.81 13.61 31.60
C VAL A 398 -12.93 13.04 32.72
N LEU A 399 -11.79 13.68 32.99
CA LEU A 399 -10.84 13.27 34.04
C LEU A 399 -11.15 13.84 35.45
N GLY A 400 -12.23 14.61 35.61
CA GLY A 400 -12.65 15.19 36.85
C GLY A 400 -11.89 16.46 37.28
N LEU A 401 -11.25 17.16 36.31
CA LEU A 401 -10.39 18.35 36.56
C LEU A 401 -11.01 19.68 36.13
N GLY A 402 -12.29 19.73 35.81
CA GLY A 402 -13.07 20.80 35.14
C GLY A 402 -12.57 22.25 35.23
N SER A 403 -12.35 22.81 36.37
CA SER A 403 -11.96 24.24 36.53
C SER A 403 -10.46 24.52 36.40
N VAL A 404 -9.63 23.50 36.49
CA VAL A 404 -8.17 23.64 36.64
C VAL A 404 -7.47 23.72 35.29
N VAL A 405 -7.93 22.94 34.33
CA VAL A 405 -7.36 22.91 32.98
C VAL A 405 -7.45 24.29 32.31
N SER A 406 -8.48 25.11 32.64
CA SER A 406 -8.64 26.47 32.11
C SER A 406 -7.48 27.43 32.44
N LYS A 407 -6.85 27.27 33.59
CA LYS A 407 -5.69 28.10 34.02
C LYS A 407 -4.48 27.80 33.11
N TYR A 408 -4.20 26.52 32.86
CA TYR A 408 -3.07 26.10 32.03
C TYR A 408 -3.30 26.42 30.57
N ILE A 409 -4.55 26.37 30.05
CA ILE A 409 -4.89 26.74 28.70
C ILE A 409 -4.60 28.20 28.41
N GLY A 410 -4.97 29.13 29.36
CA GLY A 410 -4.69 30.55 29.17
C GLY A 410 -3.19 30.89 29.06
N GLU A 411 -2.32 30.14 29.73
CA GLU A 411 -0.86 30.25 29.57
C GLU A 411 -0.39 29.62 28.24
N THR A 412 -1.01 28.52 27.85
CA THR A 412 -0.69 27.81 26.59
C THR A 412 -1.08 28.63 25.37
N GLU A 413 -2.25 29.29 25.34
CA GLU A 413 -2.65 30.17 24.25
C GLU A 413 -1.71 31.37 24.10
N LYS A 414 -1.24 31.97 25.20
CA LYS A 414 -0.23 33.04 25.15
C LYS A 414 1.12 32.54 24.61
N ASN A 415 1.51 31.33 24.95
CA ASN A 415 2.75 30.72 24.47
C ASN A 415 2.63 30.31 23.01
N LEU A 416 1.49 29.75 22.57
CA LEU A 416 1.18 29.44 21.16
C LEU A 416 1.21 30.72 20.30
N ALA A 417 0.56 31.80 20.73
CA ALA A 417 0.58 33.06 20.02
C ALA A 417 2.00 33.62 19.89
N ARG A 418 2.85 33.43 20.89
CA ARG A 418 4.25 33.87 20.87
C ARG A 418 5.11 33.04 19.92
N ILE A 419 4.88 31.72 19.90
CA ILE A 419 5.53 30.79 18.96
C ILE A 419 5.15 31.11 17.50
N LEU A 420 3.88 31.38 17.24
CA LEU A 420 3.38 31.76 15.92
C LEU A 420 3.96 33.10 15.47
N ALA A 421 3.94 34.14 16.33
CA ALA A 421 4.48 35.46 16.04
C ALA A 421 6.01 35.44 15.81
N ALA A 422 6.77 34.65 16.55
CA ALA A 422 8.21 34.48 16.34
C ALA A 422 8.55 33.79 15.02
N ALA A 423 7.69 32.88 14.60
CA ALA A 423 7.82 32.20 13.32
C ALA A 423 7.45 33.07 12.12
N GLU A 424 6.45 33.97 12.26
CA GLU A 424 6.04 34.93 11.23
C GLU A 424 7.08 36.04 11.02
N ALA A 425 7.84 36.41 12.05
CA ALA A 425 8.87 37.42 12.00
C ALA A 425 10.14 37.01 11.23
N GLY A 426 10.23 35.83 10.66
CA GLY A 426 11.31 35.36 9.78
C GLY A 426 12.72 35.36 10.43
N LYS A 427 12.79 35.51 11.75
CA LYS A 427 14.02 35.46 12.54
C LYS A 427 13.89 34.31 13.54
N THR A 428 14.49 33.23 13.20
CA THR A 428 15.01 32.23 14.12
C THR A 428 14.71 30.80 13.67
N THR A 429 15.73 30.06 13.41
CA THR A 429 15.83 28.65 13.80
C THR A 429 15.45 28.61 15.28
N LEU A 430 14.26 28.08 15.60
CA LEU A 430 13.89 27.81 16.98
C LEU A 430 14.85 26.71 17.47
N LEU A 431 15.95 27.13 18.10
CA LEU A 431 16.73 26.26 18.95
C LEU A 431 15.86 25.91 20.17
N PHE A 432 15.83 24.64 20.51
CA PHE A 432 15.09 24.14 21.70
C PHE A 432 15.58 24.75 23.03
N ASP A 433 16.77 25.36 23.06
CA ASP A 433 17.27 26.17 24.19
C ASP A 433 16.37 27.37 24.52
N GLU A 434 15.72 27.95 23.50
CA GLU A 434 14.72 29.00 23.72
C GLU A 434 13.34 28.46 24.07
N ALA A 435 13.08 27.18 23.82
CA ALA A 435 11.85 26.53 24.27
C ALA A 435 11.75 26.49 25.81
N ASP A 436 12.86 26.34 26.53
CA ASP A 436 12.90 26.44 28.01
C ASP A 436 12.54 27.86 28.48
N ALA A 437 12.87 28.88 27.70
CA ALA A 437 12.47 30.27 27.96
C ALA A 437 11.01 30.54 27.53
N LEU A 438 10.45 29.80 26.56
CA LEU A 438 9.08 29.91 26.10
C LEU A 438 8.08 29.15 27.01
N PHE A 439 8.55 28.12 27.73
CA PHE A 439 7.72 27.29 28.59
C PHE A 439 7.62 27.76 30.06
N GLY A 440 8.02 29.01 30.32
CA GLY A 440 7.90 29.65 31.63
C GLY A 440 9.16 29.51 32.50
N LYS A 441 9.41 30.55 33.31
CA LYS A 441 10.49 30.54 34.32
C LYS A 441 10.46 29.19 35.04
N ARG A 442 11.64 28.57 35.15
CA ARG A 442 11.90 27.43 36.05
C ARG A 442 11.22 27.72 37.36
N THR A 443 10.14 27.05 37.66
CA THR A 443 9.66 26.95 39.05
C THR A 443 10.81 26.34 39.82
N GLU A 444 11.14 26.93 40.99
CA GLU A 444 12.16 26.36 41.85
C GLU A 444 11.82 24.92 42.14
N VAL A 445 12.67 24.05 41.62
CA VAL A 445 12.53 22.60 41.71
C VAL A 445 12.65 22.21 43.17
N LYS A 446 11.58 21.68 43.75
CA LYS A 446 11.58 21.21 45.15
C LYS A 446 11.83 19.71 45.29
N ASP A 447 11.90 18.97 44.16
CA ASP A 447 12.11 17.51 44.21
C ASP A 447 13.06 17.01 43.15
N ALA A 448 13.90 16.03 43.48
CA ALA A 448 14.91 15.43 42.56
C ALA A 448 14.27 14.68 41.37
N HIS A 449 13.04 14.19 41.54
CA HIS A 449 12.27 13.52 40.48
C HIS A 449 11.91 14.44 39.31
N ASP A 450 11.58 15.70 39.60
CA ASP A 450 11.23 16.69 38.56
C ASP A 450 12.41 17.11 37.69
N ARG A 451 13.64 17.08 38.25
CA ARG A 451 14.87 17.37 37.49
C ARG A 451 15.21 16.28 36.47
N TYR A 452 15.00 15.01 36.81
CA TYR A 452 15.28 13.88 35.96
C TYR A 452 14.32 13.84 34.74
N ALA A 453 13.02 13.97 34.99
CA ALA A 453 12.01 13.95 33.92
C ALA A 453 12.20 15.10 32.90
N ASN A 454 12.51 16.31 33.39
CA ASN A 454 12.75 17.47 32.52
C ASN A 454 14.06 17.38 31.73
N MET A 455 15.10 16.79 32.28
CA MET A 455 16.41 16.65 31.62
C MET A 455 16.42 15.52 30.58
N GLU A 456 15.77 14.39 30.86
CA GLU A 456 15.64 13.28 29.91
C GLU A 456 14.79 13.66 28.70
N VAL A 457 13.66 14.34 28.90
CA VAL A 457 12.80 14.82 27.80
C VAL A 457 13.57 15.81 26.91
N SER A 458 14.36 16.71 27.48
CA SER A 458 15.18 17.68 26.72
C SER A 458 16.22 16.98 25.83
N GLN A 459 16.93 15.98 26.35
CA GLN A 459 17.93 15.25 25.57
C GLN A 459 17.33 14.34 24.47
N LEU A 460 16.23 13.65 24.75
CA LEU A 460 15.54 12.79 23.78
C LEU A 460 14.82 13.58 22.69
N LEU A 461 14.36 14.80 22.99
CA LEU A 461 13.73 15.70 22.03
C LEU A 461 14.73 16.43 21.14
N GLN A 462 16.00 16.52 21.52
CA GLN A 462 17.03 17.15 20.71
C GLN A 462 17.38 16.27 19.50
N ARG A 463 16.68 16.49 18.39
CA ARG A 463 17.22 16.13 17.09
C ARG A 463 18.42 17.06 16.82
N ALA A 464 19.60 16.52 16.88
CA ALA A 464 20.80 17.25 16.53
C ALA A 464 20.70 17.72 15.06
N ALA A 465 20.70 19.03 14.86
CA ALA A 465 20.65 19.78 13.61
C ALA A 465 19.32 19.81 12.82
N PRO A 466 18.94 20.98 12.27
CA PRO A 466 17.68 21.21 11.56
C PRO A 466 17.68 20.80 10.07
N ASN A 467 18.59 19.96 9.61
CA ASN A 467 18.81 19.71 8.17
C ASN A 467 18.10 18.45 7.63
N TYR A 468 16.83 18.22 7.98
CA TYR A 468 15.99 17.29 7.24
C TYR A 468 15.09 18.04 6.26
N LEU A 469 14.70 17.42 5.15
CA LEU A 469 13.94 18.04 4.07
C LEU A 469 14.60 19.30 3.51
N ALA A 470 15.93 19.25 3.36
CA ALA A 470 16.71 20.38 2.86
C ALA A 470 16.52 20.61 1.35
N HIS A 471 16.05 19.62 0.59
CA HIS A 471 15.84 19.74 -0.84
C HIS A 471 14.85 20.87 -1.15
N PRO A 472 15.08 21.69 -2.21
CA PRO A 472 14.23 22.84 -2.57
C PRO A 472 12.74 22.50 -2.72
N VAL A 473 12.38 21.30 -3.15
CA VAL A 473 10.98 20.87 -3.28
C VAL A 473 10.19 21.03 -1.97
N PHE A 474 10.82 20.80 -0.83
CA PHE A 474 10.20 20.97 0.49
C PHE A 474 10.24 22.40 1.03
N ASN A 475 10.82 23.32 0.26
CA ASN A 475 11.06 24.71 0.66
C ASN A 475 10.55 25.74 -0.35
N SER A 476 9.69 25.34 -1.30
CA SER A 476 9.30 26.20 -2.43
C SER A 476 7.81 26.30 -2.70
N HIS A 477 6.95 25.53 -2.03
CA HIS A 477 5.52 25.39 -2.40
C HIS A 477 4.58 25.51 -1.19
N HIS A 478 4.73 26.59 -0.40
CA HIS A 478 4.06 26.77 0.89
C HIS A 478 2.75 27.56 0.81
N THR A 479 2.41 28.14 -0.34
CA THR A 479 1.13 28.77 -0.57
C THR A 479 0.21 27.89 -1.40
N GLU A 480 -1.10 28.05 -1.27
CA GLU A 480 -2.08 27.29 -2.03
C GLU A 480 -1.86 27.39 -3.55
N HIS A 481 -1.54 28.59 -4.07
CA HIS A 481 -1.27 28.81 -5.48
C HIS A 481 -0.01 28.09 -5.97
N GLU A 482 1.08 28.15 -5.22
CA GLU A 482 2.33 27.46 -5.55
C GLU A 482 2.11 25.94 -5.55
N MET A 483 1.43 25.42 -4.52
CA MET A 483 1.13 24.00 -4.39
C MET A 483 0.23 23.49 -5.51
N LEU A 484 -0.85 24.24 -5.83
CA LEU A 484 -1.75 23.91 -6.93
C LEU A 484 -1.01 23.84 -8.27
N ARG A 485 -0.15 24.83 -8.55
CA ARG A 485 0.65 24.87 -9.78
C ARG A 485 1.68 23.74 -9.83
N TYR A 486 2.25 23.36 -8.68
CA TYR A 486 3.15 22.22 -8.58
C TYR A 486 2.43 20.91 -8.90
N ILE A 487 1.28 20.64 -8.26
CA ILE A 487 0.45 19.47 -8.50
C ILE A 487 0.07 19.36 -10.00
N ARG A 488 -0.41 20.46 -10.60
CA ARG A 488 -0.78 20.51 -12.03
C ARG A 488 0.40 20.27 -12.96
N ARG A 489 1.58 20.78 -12.62
CA ARG A 489 2.81 20.54 -13.39
C ARG A 489 3.22 19.08 -13.38
N LEU A 490 3.03 18.37 -12.26
CA LEU A 490 3.28 16.94 -12.18
C LEU A 490 2.24 16.14 -12.97
N GLU A 491 0.97 16.42 -12.75
CA GLU A 491 -0.14 15.76 -13.43
C GLU A 491 -0.01 15.83 -14.97
N ALA A 492 0.40 17.00 -15.48
CA ALA A 492 0.59 17.20 -16.93
C ALA A 492 1.70 16.35 -17.57
N LYS A 493 2.55 15.71 -16.77
CA LYS A 493 3.59 14.78 -17.24
C LYS A 493 3.10 13.34 -17.36
N ASP A 494 1.88 13.05 -16.90
CA ASP A 494 1.38 11.70 -16.72
C ASP A 494 0.18 11.42 -17.59
N LEU A 495 0.06 10.15 -18.02
CA LEU A 495 -1.08 9.61 -18.70
C LEU A 495 -1.97 8.86 -17.70
N SER A 496 -3.29 9.07 -17.77
CA SER A 496 -4.27 8.42 -16.91
C SER A 496 -5.54 8.10 -17.70
N LEU A 497 -6.52 7.42 -17.09
CA LEU A 497 -7.81 7.12 -17.74
C LEU A 497 -8.61 8.37 -18.13
N THR A 498 -8.24 9.56 -17.66
CA THR A 498 -8.86 10.82 -18.10
C THR A 498 -8.39 11.27 -19.48
N THR A 499 -7.34 10.66 -20.01
CA THR A 499 -6.73 10.99 -21.30
C THR A 499 -7.05 9.96 -22.38
N SER A 500 -6.96 8.68 -22.03
CA SER A 500 -7.17 7.55 -22.94
C SER A 500 -7.41 6.26 -22.15
N MET A 501 -7.87 5.21 -22.82
CA MET A 501 -7.89 3.88 -22.22
C MET A 501 -6.47 3.43 -21.82
N ILE A 502 -6.40 2.59 -20.80
CA ILE A 502 -5.17 1.91 -20.36
C ILE A 502 -5.37 0.41 -20.54
N PRO A 503 -4.97 -0.17 -21.67
CA PRO A 503 -5.33 -1.55 -22.07
C PRO A 503 -4.41 -2.60 -21.43
N LEU A 504 -4.18 -2.53 -20.13
CA LEU A 504 -3.27 -3.43 -19.41
C LEU A 504 -3.91 -4.79 -19.16
N GLY A 505 -3.47 -5.82 -19.86
CA GLY A 505 -3.85 -7.20 -19.60
C GLY A 505 -3.47 -7.67 -18.21
N SER A 506 -4.36 -8.44 -17.60
CA SER A 506 -4.36 -8.91 -16.21
C SER A 506 -4.43 -7.81 -15.14
N CYS A 507 -4.60 -6.56 -15.55
CA CYS A 507 -4.62 -5.38 -14.66
C CYS A 507 -5.80 -4.49 -15.01
N THR A 508 -7.01 -5.01 -14.94
CA THR A 508 -8.25 -4.32 -15.29
C THR A 508 -8.26 -2.84 -14.91
N MET A 509 -8.20 -1.97 -15.90
CA MET A 509 -8.17 -0.51 -15.73
C MET A 509 -9.52 0.06 -16.12
N LYS A 510 -10.44 0.15 -15.16
CA LYS A 510 -11.76 0.73 -15.36
C LYS A 510 -11.79 2.19 -14.94
N LEU A 511 -12.38 3.04 -15.80
CA LEU A 511 -12.79 4.37 -15.37
C LEU A 511 -14.06 4.23 -14.52
N ASN A 512 -13.94 4.48 -13.23
CA ASN A 512 -15.04 4.41 -12.29
C ASN A 512 -15.92 5.67 -12.35
N ALA A 513 -17.19 5.55 -11.93
CA ALA A 513 -18.10 6.68 -11.84
C ALA A 513 -17.67 7.67 -10.75
N THR A 514 -17.88 8.98 -10.99
CA THR A 514 -17.60 10.02 -9.99
C THR A 514 -18.38 9.80 -8.69
N SER A 515 -19.63 9.33 -8.80
CA SER A 515 -20.49 9.01 -7.66
C SER A 515 -19.93 7.89 -6.76
N GLU A 516 -19.08 7.00 -7.27
CA GLU A 516 -18.41 5.97 -6.49
C GLU A 516 -17.30 6.56 -5.60
N MET A 517 -16.65 7.63 -6.05
CA MET A 517 -15.55 8.28 -5.32
C MET A 517 -16.03 9.29 -4.25
N LEU A 518 -17.16 9.95 -4.47
CA LEU A 518 -17.67 10.99 -3.58
C LEU A 518 -17.77 10.56 -2.09
N PRO A 519 -18.22 9.34 -1.76
CA PRO A 519 -18.38 8.92 -0.37
C PRO A 519 -17.07 8.76 0.40
N VAL A 520 -15.93 8.57 -0.28
CA VAL A 520 -14.63 8.32 0.35
C VAL A 520 -14.19 9.48 1.25
N THR A 521 -14.59 10.72 0.89
CA THR A 521 -14.25 11.95 1.62
C THR A 521 -15.34 12.41 2.59
N TRP A 522 -16.44 11.66 2.72
CA TRP A 522 -17.45 12.00 3.72
C TRP A 522 -16.90 11.80 5.14
N PRO A 523 -17.11 12.77 6.05
CA PRO A 523 -16.58 12.67 7.41
C PRO A 523 -17.00 11.39 8.15
N GLU A 524 -18.25 10.93 7.92
CA GLU A 524 -18.80 9.72 8.53
C GLU A 524 -18.07 8.43 8.10
N PHE A 525 -17.30 8.47 7.01
CA PHE A 525 -16.41 7.40 6.57
C PHE A 525 -14.95 7.77 6.78
N GLY A 526 -14.55 8.99 6.47
CA GLY A 526 -13.14 9.42 6.52
C GLY A 526 -12.58 9.60 7.94
N GLN A 527 -13.41 9.99 8.93
CA GLN A 527 -12.94 10.38 10.27
C GLN A 527 -13.21 9.33 11.37
N VAL A 528 -13.54 8.10 11.00
CA VAL A 528 -13.79 7.03 11.97
C VAL A 528 -12.49 6.27 12.26
N HIS A 529 -12.17 6.14 13.55
CA HIS A 529 -10.99 5.39 14.00
C HIS A 529 -11.23 3.87 13.88
N PRO A 530 -10.25 3.05 13.42
CA PRO A 530 -10.44 1.60 13.22
C PRO A 530 -10.81 0.82 14.49
N PHE A 531 -10.42 1.33 15.64
CA PHE A 531 -10.72 0.70 16.94
C PHE A 531 -11.83 1.45 17.71
N ALA A 532 -12.62 2.28 17.04
CA ALA A 532 -13.79 2.89 17.65
C ALA A 532 -14.81 1.81 18.08
N PRO A 533 -15.55 2.03 19.19
CA PRO A 533 -16.56 1.08 19.67
C PRO A 533 -17.60 0.71 18.62
N ALA A 534 -18.10 -0.53 18.70
CA ALA A 534 -18.99 -1.10 17.70
C ALA A 534 -20.28 -0.30 17.49
N GLU A 535 -20.80 0.29 18.55
CA GLU A 535 -22.00 1.13 18.55
C GLU A 535 -21.80 2.46 17.79
N GLN A 536 -20.57 2.92 17.63
CA GLN A 536 -20.22 4.12 16.88
C GLN A 536 -19.98 3.82 15.39
N THR A 537 -19.85 2.56 15.01
CA THR A 537 -19.46 2.13 13.66
C THR A 537 -20.53 1.33 12.95
N ALA A 538 -21.80 1.51 13.34
CA ALA A 538 -22.93 0.74 12.83
C ALA A 538 -23.11 0.89 11.29
N GLY A 539 -22.77 2.04 10.73
CA GLY A 539 -22.80 2.29 9.27
C GLY A 539 -21.74 1.44 8.56
N TYR A 540 -20.48 1.44 9.04
CA TYR A 540 -19.45 0.60 8.46
C TYR A 540 -19.75 -0.89 8.60
N ARG A 541 -20.24 -1.33 9.75
CA ARG A 541 -20.63 -2.74 9.95
C ARG A 541 -21.73 -3.16 8.99
N GLN A 542 -22.72 -2.30 8.75
CA GLN A 542 -23.76 -2.58 7.76
C GLN A 542 -23.19 -2.65 6.35
N LEU A 543 -22.36 -1.70 5.95
CA LEU A 543 -21.71 -1.67 4.64
C LEU A 543 -20.89 -2.94 4.41
N CYS A 544 -20.02 -3.30 5.36
CA CYS A 544 -19.17 -4.49 5.26
C CYS A 544 -20.01 -5.77 5.18
N THR A 545 -21.01 -5.94 6.05
CA THR A 545 -21.90 -7.12 6.02
C THR A 545 -22.64 -7.26 4.69
N GLN A 546 -23.14 -6.14 4.13
CA GLN A 546 -23.79 -6.17 2.82
C GLN A 546 -22.80 -6.54 1.72
N LEU A 547 -21.60 -5.97 1.75
CA LEU A 547 -20.58 -6.25 0.74
C LEU A 547 -20.08 -7.70 0.83
N GLU A 548 -19.85 -8.24 2.03
CA GLU A 548 -19.51 -9.66 2.24
C GLU A 548 -20.60 -10.58 1.67
N ALA A 549 -21.87 -10.28 1.95
CA ALA A 549 -22.98 -11.06 1.42
C ALA A 549 -23.07 -10.97 -0.12
N TRP A 550 -22.87 -9.80 -0.71
CA TRP A 550 -22.89 -9.66 -2.16
C TRP A 550 -21.71 -10.34 -2.84
N LEU A 551 -20.52 -10.24 -2.28
CA LEU A 551 -19.33 -10.93 -2.80
C LEU A 551 -19.48 -12.45 -2.66
N ALA A 552 -20.07 -12.95 -1.57
CA ALA A 552 -20.39 -14.36 -1.40
C ALA A 552 -21.37 -14.86 -2.49
N GLU A 553 -22.44 -14.10 -2.76
CA GLU A 553 -23.38 -14.42 -3.85
C GLU A 553 -22.71 -14.41 -5.23
N ILE A 554 -21.84 -13.40 -5.51
CA ILE A 554 -21.14 -13.28 -6.79
C ILE A 554 -20.18 -14.44 -7.00
N THR A 555 -19.47 -14.85 -5.97
CA THR A 555 -18.43 -15.89 -6.05
C THR A 555 -18.96 -17.31 -5.81
N GLY A 556 -20.19 -17.44 -5.31
CA GLY A 556 -20.79 -18.74 -4.95
C GLY A 556 -20.20 -19.37 -3.69
N PHE A 557 -19.55 -18.57 -2.82
CA PHE A 557 -18.95 -19.04 -1.57
C PHE A 557 -19.87 -18.87 -0.35
N ALA A 558 -19.53 -19.58 0.72
CA ALA A 558 -20.29 -19.57 1.97
C ALA A 558 -19.87 -18.45 2.93
N GLY A 559 -18.66 -17.95 2.82
CA GLY A 559 -18.15 -16.87 3.67
C GLY A 559 -17.10 -16.02 2.97
N VAL A 560 -17.02 -14.73 3.35
CA VAL A 560 -16.06 -13.76 2.83
C VAL A 560 -15.38 -13.04 3.99
N SER A 561 -14.10 -12.73 3.86
CA SER A 561 -13.37 -11.83 4.77
C SER A 561 -12.84 -10.62 4.01
N LEU A 562 -13.09 -9.42 4.55
CA LEU A 562 -12.61 -8.14 4.03
C LEU A 562 -11.28 -7.70 4.67
N GLU A 563 -10.64 -8.52 5.50
CA GLU A 563 -9.42 -8.14 6.21
C GLU A 563 -8.18 -7.95 5.30
N PRO A 564 -7.96 -8.72 4.21
CA PRO A 564 -6.76 -8.54 3.39
C PRO A 564 -6.75 -7.19 2.65
N ASN A 565 -5.66 -6.41 2.83
CA ASN A 565 -5.48 -5.05 2.30
C ASN A 565 -4.82 -4.98 0.91
N ALA A 566 -4.66 -6.10 0.24
CA ALA A 566 -4.18 -6.22 -1.12
C ALA A 566 -4.49 -7.60 -1.68
N GLY A 567 -4.50 -7.77 -3.01
CA GLY A 567 -4.67 -9.09 -3.63
C GLY A 567 -3.63 -10.10 -3.17
N SER A 568 -2.36 -9.70 -3.11
CA SER A 568 -1.31 -10.58 -2.59
C SER A 568 -1.50 -10.97 -1.12
N GLN A 569 -2.09 -10.10 -0.30
CA GLN A 569 -2.47 -10.44 1.08
C GLN A 569 -3.69 -11.37 1.11
N GLY A 570 -4.61 -11.25 0.14
CA GLY A 570 -5.68 -12.21 -0.09
C GLY A 570 -5.15 -13.60 -0.48
N GLU A 571 -4.16 -13.65 -1.39
CA GLU A 571 -3.48 -14.90 -1.72
C GLU A 571 -2.90 -15.56 -0.47
N TYR A 572 -2.13 -14.80 0.30
CA TYR A 572 -1.53 -15.29 1.54
C TYR A 572 -2.56 -15.76 2.56
N ALA A 573 -3.59 -14.96 2.81
CA ALA A 573 -4.68 -15.29 3.74
C ALA A 573 -5.43 -16.57 3.34
N GLY A 574 -5.74 -16.72 2.05
CA GLY A 574 -6.43 -17.91 1.53
C GLY A 574 -5.59 -19.19 1.68
N LEU A 575 -4.29 -19.10 1.44
CA LEU A 575 -3.38 -20.24 1.65
C LEU A 575 -3.22 -20.59 3.14
N LEU A 576 -3.22 -19.58 4.02
CA LEU A 576 -3.25 -19.83 5.47
C LEU A 576 -4.54 -20.53 5.92
N VAL A 577 -5.69 -20.16 5.35
CA VAL A 577 -6.97 -20.85 5.61
C VAL A 577 -6.87 -22.34 5.23
N ILE A 578 -6.32 -22.63 4.05
CA ILE A 578 -6.09 -24.03 3.61
C ILE A 578 -5.14 -24.75 4.56
N ARG A 579 -4.05 -24.11 4.97
CA ARG A 579 -3.11 -24.69 5.92
C ARG A 579 -3.77 -25.00 7.26
N LYS A 580 -4.52 -24.06 7.84
CA LYS A 580 -5.25 -24.25 9.10
C LYS A 580 -6.29 -25.37 9.01
N TYR A 581 -6.96 -25.50 7.88
CA TYR A 581 -7.85 -26.62 7.61
C TYR A 581 -7.12 -27.96 7.69
N HIS A 582 -6.00 -28.13 7.00
CA HIS A 582 -5.20 -29.37 7.07
C HIS A 582 -4.65 -29.62 8.47
N GLU A 583 -4.11 -28.60 9.15
CA GLU A 583 -3.63 -28.69 10.53
C GLU A 583 -4.73 -29.18 11.49
N SER A 584 -5.96 -28.66 11.36
CA SER A 584 -7.11 -29.04 12.21
C SER A 584 -7.52 -30.52 12.07
N ARG A 585 -7.13 -31.13 10.96
CA ARG A 585 -7.39 -32.57 10.66
C ARG A 585 -6.22 -33.47 11.01
N GLY A 586 -5.15 -32.93 11.60
CA GLY A 586 -3.91 -33.67 11.85
C GLY A 586 -3.07 -33.90 10.57
N GLU A 587 -3.38 -33.22 9.49
CA GLU A 587 -2.74 -33.33 8.17
C GLU A 587 -1.75 -32.17 7.90
N GLY A 588 -1.16 -31.57 8.94
CA GLY A 588 -0.19 -30.47 8.82
C GLY A 588 1.07 -30.79 8.02
N HIS A 589 1.27 -32.04 7.65
CA HIS A 589 2.33 -32.50 6.74
C HIS A 589 2.01 -32.23 5.26
N ARG A 590 0.78 -31.81 4.91
CA ARG A 590 0.42 -31.38 3.57
C ARG A 590 0.97 -29.99 3.32
N ASP A 591 2.06 -29.92 2.58
CA ASP A 591 2.82 -28.69 2.33
C ASP A 591 3.08 -28.41 0.84
N VAL A 592 2.60 -29.27 -0.07
CA VAL A 592 2.81 -29.09 -1.51
C VAL A 592 1.69 -28.26 -2.12
N CYS A 593 2.06 -27.18 -2.82
CA CYS A 593 1.19 -26.37 -3.66
C CYS A 593 1.56 -26.54 -5.14
N LEU A 594 0.65 -27.08 -5.95
CA LEU A 594 0.80 -27.18 -7.40
C LEU A 594 0.45 -25.82 -8.01
N ILE A 595 1.29 -25.34 -8.95
CA ILE A 595 1.06 -24.02 -9.59
C ILE A 595 1.38 -24.14 -11.08
N PRO A 596 0.41 -23.85 -11.99
CA PRO A 596 0.65 -23.81 -13.44
C PRO A 596 1.68 -22.77 -13.84
N SER A 597 2.42 -23.01 -14.89
CA SER A 597 3.44 -22.08 -15.41
C SER A 597 2.84 -20.73 -15.87
N SER A 598 1.56 -20.72 -16.21
CA SER A 598 0.76 -19.53 -16.54
C SER A 598 0.45 -18.64 -15.34
N ALA A 599 0.58 -19.14 -14.08
CA ALA A 599 0.18 -18.38 -12.89
C ALA A 599 0.97 -17.08 -12.74
N HIS A 600 0.31 -16.07 -12.18
CA HIS A 600 0.95 -14.80 -11.81
C HIS A 600 2.12 -15.03 -10.84
N GLY A 601 3.17 -14.21 -10.94
CA GLY A 601 4.39 -14.38 -10.12
C GLY A 601 4.19 -14.20 -8.61
N THR A 602 3.09 -13.59 -8.17
CA THR A 602 2.72 -13.50 -6.74
C THR A 602 2.27 -14.84 -6.17
N ASN A 603 1.66 -15.72 -6.97
CA ASN A 603 1.14 -17.01 -6.49
C ASN A 603 2.25 -17.89 -5.87
N PRO A 604 3.37 -18.19 -6.56
CA PRO A 604 4.45 -18.95 -5.94
C PRO A 604 5.09 -18.22 -4.74
N ALA A 605 5.20 -16.89 -4.77
CA ALA A 605 5.71 -16.12 -3.63
C ALA A 605 4.80 -16.27 -2.40
N SER A 606 3.48 -16.14 -2.58
CA SER A 606 2.48 -16.31 -1.51
C SER A 606 2.49 -17.73 -0.94
N ALA A 607 2.65 -18.75 -1.79
CA ALA A 607 2.75 -20.14 -1.36
C ALA A 607 3.98 -20.40 -0.47
N VAL A 608 5.14 -19.88 -0.86
CA VAL A 608 6.37 -19.98 -0.05
C VAL A 608 6.20 -19.24 1.28
N MET A 609 5.60 -18.06 1.30
CA MET A 609 5.34 -17.29 2.52
C MET A 609 4.34 -18.00 3.46
N ALA A 610 3.40 -18.78 2.90
CA ALA A 610 2.50 -19.64 3.67
C ALA A 610 3.15 -20.96 4.13
N GLY A 611 4.46 -21.13 3.91
CA GLY A 611 5.22 -22.32 4.30
C GLY A 611 4.99 -23.53 3.39
N MET A 612 4.53 -23.33 2.16
CA MET A 612 4.27 -24.39 1.20
C MET A 612 5.42 -24.53 0.19
N ARG A 613 5.66 -25.76 -0.27
CA ARG A 613 6.58 -26.08 -1.36
C ARG A 613 5.87 -25.97 -2.69
N VAL A 614 6.41 -25.15 -3.58
CA VAL A 614 5.86 -24.95 -4.92
C VAL A 614 6.32 -26.08 -5.85
N VAL A 615 5.37 -26.70 -6.54
CA VAL A 615 5.61 -27.64 -7.63
C VAL A 615 4.95 -27.12 -8.90
N GLY A 616 5.75 -26.75 -9.90
CA GLY A 616 5.26 -26.18 -11.15
C GLY A 616 4.56 -27.22 -12.02
N VAL A 617 3.44 -26.86 -12.65
CA VAL A 617 2.69 -27.66 -13.63
C VAL A 617 2.84 -27.01 -15.00
N ARG A 618 3.07 -27.82 -16.04
CA ARG A 618 3.19 -27.31 -17.42
C ARG A 618 1.85 -26.83 -17.97
N CYS A 619 1.93 -25.87 -18.89
CA CYS A 619 0.83 -25.56 -19.80
C CYS A 619 1.18 -26.06 -21.21
N LEU A 620 0.17 -26.37 -21.98
CA LEU A 620 0.25 -26.77 -23.39
C LEU A 620 0.48 -25.53 -24.29
N ASP A 621 0.79 -25.76 -25.56
CA ASP A 621 1.04 -24.71 -26.55
C ASP A 621 -0.20 -23.87 -26.90
N ASP A 622 -1.41 -24.41 -26.65
CA ASP A 622 -2.70 -23.70 -26.77
C ASP A 622 -3.03 -22.82 -25.55
N GLY A 623 -2.24 -22.93 -24.49
CA GLY A 623 -2.36 -22.14 -23.26
C GLY A 623 -3.09 -22.84 -22.12
N ASP A 624 -3.66 -24.02 -22.34
CA ASP A 624 -4.35 -24.81 -21.33
C ASP A 624 -3.37 -25.57 -20.41
N ILE A 625 -3.85 -26.01 -19.26
CA ILE A 625 -3.06 -26.80 -18.31
C ILE A 625 -2.84 -28.21 -18.87
N ASP A 626 -1.59 -28.68 -18.85
CA ASP A 626 -1.26 -30.08 -19.20
C ASP A 626 -1.81 -31.03 -18.12
N LEU A 627 -3.00 -31.60 -18.39
CA LEU A 627 -3.69 -32.53 -17.48
C LEU A 627 -2.87 -33.79 -17.15
N ALA A 628 -2.05 -34.26 -18.10
CA ALA A 628 -1.21 -35.43 -17.87
C ALA A 628 -0.10 -35.09 -16.87
N ASP A 629 0.56 -33.92 -17.02
CA ASP A 629 1.56 -33.44 -16.09
C ASP A 629 0.96 -33.12 -14.71
N LEU A 630 -0.21 -32.48 -14.68
CA LEU A 630 -0.94 -32.20 -13.43
C LEU A 630 -1.28 -33.50 -12.69
N THR A 631 -1.84 -34.49 -13.39
CA THR A 631 -2.22 -35.80 -12.82
C THR A 631 -0.99 -36.50 -12.24
N ALA A 632 0.09 -36.58 -13.03
CA ALA A 632 1.32 -37.25 -12.59
C ALA A 632 1.91 -36.59 -11.31
N LYS A 633 1.93 -35.25 -11.24
CA LYS A 633 2.43 -34.50 -10.07
C LYS A 633 1.50 -34.61 -8.86
N ALA A 634 0.20 -34.55 -9.08
CA ALA A 634 -0.78 -34.73 -8.03
C ALA A 634 -0.73 -36.14 -7.41
N ASP A 635 -0.51 -37.17 -8.23
CA ASP A 635 -0.31 -38.56 -7.76
C ASP A 635 1.03 -38.71 -7.03
N GLN A 636 2.10 -38.15 -7.59
CA GLN A 636 3.43 -38.15 -6.95
C GLN A 636 3.43 -37.53 -5.56
N HIS A 637 2.67 -36.46 -5.38
CA HIS A 637 2.63 -35.69 -4.11
C HIS A 637 1.35 -35.92 -3.31
N LYS A 638 0.54 -36.93 -3.61
CA LYS A 638 -0.78 -37.16 -3.03
C LYS A 638 -0.82 -37.09 -1.49
N ALA A 639 0.19 -37.62 -0.83
CA ALA A 639 0.27 -37.60 0.65
C ALA A 639 0.55 -36.19 1.22
N GLN A 640 1.19 -35.32 0.45
CA GLN A 640 1.64 -33.98 0.86
C GLN A 640 0.89 -32.84 0.14
N LEU A 641 -0.02 -33.19 -0.76
CA LEU A 641 -0.75 -32.20 -1.56
C LEU A 641 -1.68 -31.38 -0.66
N ALA A 642 -1.33 -30.09 -0.48
CA ALA A 642 -2.13 -29.13 0.25
C ALA A 642 -3.10 -28.41 -0.67
N ALA A 643 -2.60 -27.89 -1.80
CA ALA A 643 -3.40 -27.05 -2.69
C ALA A 643 -2.92 -27.11 -4.15
N LEU A 644 -3.84 -26.75 -5.05
CA LEU A 644 -3.57 -26.23 -6.38
C LEU A 644 -3.91 -24.74 -6.37
N MET A 645 -3.01 -23.86 -6.85
CA MET A 645 -3.34 -22.48 -7.19
C MET A 645 -3.53 -22.36 -8.70
N VAL A 646 -4.71 -21.99 -9.14
CA VAL A 646 -5.07 -21.84 -10.56
C VAL A 646 -5.70 -20.48 -10.81
N THR A 647 -5.38 -19.85 -11.94
CA THR A 647 -6.02 -18.60 -12.42
C THR A 647 -7.08 -18.96 -13.46
N TYR A 648 -8.30 -18.43 -13.31
CA TYR A 648 -9.39 -18.69 -14.25
C TYR A 648 -10.20 -17.42 -14.54
N PRO A 649 -10.41 -17.04 -15.82
CA PRO A 649 -9.74 -17.58 -17.00
C PRO A 649 -8.23 -17.52 -16.89
N SER A 650 -7.49 -18.31 -17.67
CA SER A 650 -6.03 -18.35 -17.57
C SER A 650 -5.41 -17.01 -17.99
N THR A 651 -4.21 -16.74 -17.52
CA THR A 651 -3.45 -15.53 -17.95
C THR A 651 -3.05 -15.56 -19.42
N HIS A 652 -3.33 -16.65 -20.14
CA HIS A 652 -3.23 -16.70 -21.59
C HIS A 652 -4.44 -16.08 -22.31
N GLY A 653 -5.43 -15.61 -21.56
CA GLY A 653 -6.65 -14.98 -22.08
C GLY A 653 -7.67 -16.00 -22.61
N VAL A 654 -7.60 -17.25 -22.18
CA VAL A 654 -8.51 -18.33 -22.59
C VAL A 654 -9.21 -18.97 -21.41
N PHE A 655 -10.40 -19.54 -21.66
CA PHE A 655 -11.11 -20.34 -20.68
C PHE A 655 -10.54 -21.76 -20.67
N GLU A 656 -10.06 -22.23 -19.53
CA GLU A 656 -9.68 -23.62 -19.32
C GLU A 656 -10.93 -24.48 -19.31
N GLU A 657 -11.16 -25.24 -20.41
CA GLU A 657 -12.40 -26.04 -20.58
C GLU A 657 -12.48 -27.17 -19.57
N THR A 658 -11.35 -27.68 -19.09
CA THR A 658 -11.25 -28.80 -18.15
C THR A 658 -11.19 -28.36 -16.67
N ILE A 659 -11.53 -27.13 -16.35
CA ILE A 659 -11.35 -26.56 -15.00
C ILE A 659 -12.11 -27.34 -13.90
N VAL A 660 -13.30 -27.88 -14.23
CA VAL A 660 -14.09 -28.68 -13.28
C VAL A 660 -13.40 -30.02 -13.00
N ASP A 661 -12.92 -30.71 -14.05
CA ASP A 661 -12.18 -31.96 -13.93
C ASP A 661 -10.87 -31.74 -13.13
N ILE A 662 -10.22 -30.60 -13.32
CA ILE A 662 -9.03 -30.19 -12.54
C ILE A 662 -9.37 -30.08 -11.05
N CYS A 663 -10.48 -29.42 -10.70
CA CYS A 663 -10.92 -29.31 -9.31
C CYS A 663 -11.20 -30.68 -8.70
N GLU A 664 -11.95 -31.53 -9.37
CA GLU A 664 -12.26 -32.91 -8.93
C GLU A 664 -10.99 -33.75 -8.78
N LEU A 665 -10.05 -33.63 -9.70
CA LEU A 665 -8.76 -34.32 -9.65
C LEU A 665 -7.97 -34.00 -8.38
N ILE A 666 -7.93 -32.73 -7.97
CA ILE A 666 -7.23 -32.27 -6.76
C ILE A 666 -7.95 -32.75 -5.50
N HIS A 667 -9.29 -32.58 -5.44
CA HIS A 667 -10.09 -33.02 -4.31
C HIS A 667 -9.99 -34.54 -4.07
N ALA A 668 -9.97 -35.34 -5.14
CA ALA A 668 -9.81 -36.82 -5.03
C ALA A 668 -8.45 -37.23 -4.41
N ARG A 669 -7.51 -36.33 -4.33
CA ARG A 669 -6.17 -36.47 -3.74
C ARG A 669 -6.02 -35.78 -2.38
N GLY A 670 -7.11 -35.20 -1.87
CA GLY A 670 -7.16 -34.55 -0.56
C GLY A 670 -6.60 -33.12 -0.53
N GLY A 671 -6.25 -32.54 -1.69
CA GLY A 671 -5.87 -31.13 -1.83
C GLY A 671 -7.07 -30.19 -1.89
N GLN A 672 -6.85 -28.92 -1.68
CA GLN A 672 -7.84 -27.85 -1.86
C GLN A 672 -7.53 -27.05 -3.15
N VAL A 673 -8.55 -26.48 -3.77
CA VAL A 673 -8.38 -25.62 -4.96
C VAL A 673 -8.46 -24.16 -4.57
N TYR A 674 -7.34 -23.48 -4.72
CA TYR A 674 -7.25 -22.03 -4.63
C TYR A 674 -7.37 -21.41 -6.03
N MET A 675 -8.44 -20.67 -6.28
CA MET A 675 -8.61 -19.95 -7.54
C MET A 675 -8.15 -18.48 -7.38
N ASP A 676 -7.19 -18.09 -8.20
CA ASP A 676 -6.83 -16.68 -8.36
C ASP A 676 -7.96 -15.96 -9.12
N GLY A 677 -8.80 -15.25 -8.37
CA GLY A 677 -9.89 -14.44 -8.87
C GLY A 677 -9.57 -12.94 -8.83
N ALA A 678 -8.29 -12.57 -8.89
CA ALA A 678 -7.87 -11.18 -8.96
C ALA A 678 -8.63 -10.41 -10.04
N ASN A 679 -8.92 -11.06 -11.17
CA ASN A 679 -9.76 -10.55 -12.23
C ASN A 679 -11.00 -11.44 -12.44
N MET A 680 -12.17 -10.88 -12.16
CA MET A 680 -13.47 -11.56 -12.31
C MET A 680 -14.24 -11.07 -13.55
N ASN A 681 -13.63 -10.29 -14.45
CA ASN A 681 -14.30 -9.65 -15.58
C ASN A 681 -14.92 -10.61 -16.60
N ALA A 682 -14.48 -11.87 -16.60
CA ALA A 682 -15.05 -12.91 -17.47
C ALA A 682 -15.97 -13.89 -16.72
N GLN A 683 -16.24 -13.69 -15.43
CA GLN A 683 -16.99 -14.65 -14.61
C GLN A 683 -18.31 -14.10 -14.07
N VAL A 684 -18.35 -12.84 -13.59
CA VAL A 684 -19.48 -12.31 -12.82
C VAL A 684 -20.80 -12.47 -13.56
N GLY A 685 -21.72 -13.24 -12.98
CA GLY A 685 -23.05 -13.52 -13.54
C GLY A 685 -23.10 -14.55 -14.66
N LEU A 686 -21.98 -15.03 -15.16
CA LEU A 686 -21.89 -16.12 -16.15
C LEU A 686 -21.46 -17.44 -15.49
N THR A 687 -20.50 -17.37 -14.58
CA THR A 687 -20.05 -18.48 -13.74
C THR A 687 -19.59 -17.93 -12.39
N SER A 688 -19.09 -18.80 -11.51
CA SER A 688 -18.47 -18.38 -10.25
C SER A 688 -17.42 -19.38 -9.76
N PRO A 689 -16.42 -18.96 -8.99
CA PRO A 689 -15.41 -19.86 -8.44
C PRO A 689 -15.99 -21.04 -7.66
N GLY A 690 -16.98 -20.77 -6.79
CA GLY A 690 -17.64 -21.83 -6.01
C GLY A 690 -18.43 -22.83 -6.86
N PHE A 691 -19.05 -22.38 -7.97
CA PHE A 691 -19.76 -23.26 -8.91
C PHE A 691 -18.78 -24.15 -9.70
N ILE A 692 -17.61 -23.63 -10.05
CA ILE A 692 -16.55 -24.37 -10.77
C ILE A 692 -15.94 -25.45 -9.87
N GLY A 693 -15.97 -25.28 -8.54
CA GLY A 693 -15.41 -26.22 -7.58
C GLY A 693 -14.18 -25.72 -6.82
N ALA A 694 -13.87 -24.41 -6.90
CA ALA A 694 -12.84 -23.83 -6.06
C ALA A 694 -13.24 -23.78 -4.59
N ASP A 695 -12.28 -23.95 -3.69
CA ASP A 695 -12.48 -23.91 -2.24
C ASP A 695 -12.19 -22.54 -1.65
N VAL A 696 -11.24 -21.82 -2.24
CA VAL A 696 -10.83 -20.47 -1.86
C VAL A 696 -10.62 -19.62 -3.11
N CYS A 697 -11.00 -18.35 -3.03
CA CYS A 697 -10.69 -17.36 -4.06
C CYS A 697 -10.40 -16.01 -3.42
N HIS A 698 -9.37 -15.29 -3.88
CA HIS A 698 -9.24 -13.88 -3.56
C HIS A 698 -9.78 -13.01 -4.70
N LEU A 699 -10.16 -11.80 -4.35
CA LEU A 699 -10.68 -10.80 -5.28
C LEU A 699 -9.83 -9.53 -5.19
N ASN A 700 -9.53 -8.92 -6.33
CA ASN A 700 -8.99 -7.56 -6.34
C ASN A 700 -10.13 -6.57 -6.59
N LEU A 701 -10.59 -5.90 -5.53
CA LEU A 701 -11.68 -4.92 -5.68
C LEU A 701 -11.28 -3.71 -6.54
N HIS A 702 -9.97 -3.50 -6.71
CA HIS A 702 -9.41 -2.49 -7.61
C HIS A 702 -9.30 -2.94 -9.09
N LYS A 703 -9.96 -4.02 -9.44
CA LYS A 703 -10.12 -4.50 -10.83
C LYS A 703 -11.60 -4.54 -11.17
N THR A 704 -12.24 -5.69 -11.09
CA THR A 704 -13.64 -5.89 -11.48
C THR A 704 -14.63 -4.99 -10.73
N PHE A 705 -14.34 -4.60 -9.48
CA PHE A 705 -15.25 -3.85 -8.62
C PHE A 705 -14.89 -2.36 -8.46
N CYS A 706 -14.21 -1.80 -9.44
CA CYS A 706 -14.03 -0.36 -9.68
C CYS A 706 -13.26 0.47 -8.65
N ILE A 707 -12.66 -0.09 -7.59
CA ILE A 707 -11.72 0.70 -6.81
C ILE A 707 -10.59 1.14 -7.74
N PRO A 708 -10.28 2.45 -7.86
CA PRO A 708 -9.21 2.91 -8.75
C PRO A 708 -7.84 2.46 -8.25
N HIS A 709 -6.90 2.29 -9.17
CA HIS A 709 -5.55 1.84 -8.83
C HIS A 709 -4.69 2.90 -8.11
N GLY A 710 -5.14 4.16 -8.04
CA GLY A 710 -4.49 5.22 -7.28
C GLY A 710 -3.02 5.46 -7.68
N GLY A 711 -2.72 5.36 -8.97
CA GLY A 711 -1.34 5.45 -9.46
C GLY A 711 -0.49 4.20 -9.22
N GLY A 712 -1.13 3.09 -8.82
CA GLY A 712 -0.49 1.82 -8.50
C GLY A 712 -0.78 1.29 -7.10
N GLY A 713 -1.82 1.80 -6.44
CA GLY A 713 -2.28 1.29 -5.14
C GLY A 713 -3.13 0.03 -5.29
N PRO A 714 -3.08 -0.92 -4.31
CA PRO A 714 -3.80 -2.18 -4.42
C PRO A 714 -5.27 -2.10 -4.03
N GLY A 715 -5.64 -1.21 -3.12
CA GLY A 715 -6.99 -1.17 -2.55
C GLY A 715 -7.27 -2.32 -1.59
N MET A 716 -8.16 -3.26 -1.96
CA MET A 716 -8.64 -4.36 -1.11
C MET A 716 -8.50 -5.70 -1.83
N GLY A 717 -8.21 -6.76 -1.07
CA GLY A 717 -8.07 -8.13 -1.57
C GLY A 717 -8.85 -9.16 -0.75
N PRO A 718 -10.19 -9.06 -0.63
CA PRO A 718 -10.98 -9.99 0.16
C PRO A 718 -10.86 -11.43 -0.35
N ILE A 719 -11.06 -12.37 0.58
CA ILE A 719 -11.12 -13.79 0.25
C ILE A 719 -12.52 -14.36 0.48
N GLY A 720 -12.98 -15.18 -0.48
CA GLY A 720 -14.17 -15.99 -0.34
C GLY A 720 -13.79 -17.45 -0.16
N VAL A 721 -14.54 -18.20 0.65
CA VAL A 721 -14.23 -19.60 0.96
C VAL A 721 -15.47 -20.49 0.96
N ALA A 722 -15.28 -21.78 0.63
CA ALA A 722 -16.28 -22.82 0.72
C ALA A 722 -16.71 -23.08 2.17
N ALA A 723 -17.89 -23.71 2.37
CA ALA A 723 -18.53 -23.87 3.67
C ALA A 723 -17.63 -24.52 4.74
N HIS A 724 -16.83 -25.54 4.38
CA HIS A 724 -15.93 -26.24 5.30
C HIS A 724 -14.71 -25.41 5.74
N LEU A 725 -14.47 -24.27 5.11
CA LEU A 725 -13.33 -23.39 5.39
C LEU A 725 -13.73 -22.12 6.16
N VAL A 726 -15.02 -21.84 6.33
CA VAL A 726 -15.52 -20.60 6.97
C VAL A 726 -14.96 -20.41 8.39
N GLU A 727 -14.83 -21.47 9.17
CA GLU A 727 -14.31 -21.40 10.54
C GLU A 727 -12.84 -20.98 10.63
N PHE A 728 -12.09 -21.04 9.52
CA PHE A 728 -10.66 -20.68 9.45
C PHE A 728 -10.41 -19.26 8.91
N LEU A 729 -11.46 -18.55 8.49
CA LEU A 729 -11.31 -17.18 8.00
C LEU A 729 -10.64 -16.27 9.04
N PRO A 730 -9.83 -15.28 8.62
CA PRO A 730 -9.35 -14.21 9.50
C PRO A 730 -10.53 -13.56 10.22
N ALA A 731 -10.38 -13.26 11.50
CA ALA A 731 -11.46 -12.68 12.28
C ALA A 731 -11.11 -11.28 12.76
N VAL A 732 -12.02 -10.36 12.49
CA VAL A 732 -12.01 -8.97 12.96
C VAL A 732 -11.96 -8.85 14.48
N GLU A 733 -12.61 -9.77 15.20
CA GLU A 733 -12.56 -9.84 16.67
C GLU A 733 -12.08 -11.24 17.09
N ARG A 734 -10.94 -11.31 17.77
CA ARG A 734 -10.45 -12.56 18.37
C ARG A 734 -11.37 -12.95 19.54
N ARG A 735 -12.42 -13.71 19.27
CA ARG A 735 -13.25 -14.35 20.28
C ARG A 735 -13.28 -15.87 20.02
N GLY A 736 -12.53 -16.63 20.80
CA GLY A 736 -12.64 -18.07 20.87
C GLY A 736 -11.34 -18.83 20.59
N PRO A 737 -11.34 -20.14 20.82
CA PRO A 737 -10.17 -20.98 20.66
C PRO A 737 -9.79 -21.17 19.18
N ASP A 738 -8.61 -21.05 18.93
CA ASP A 738 -7.63 -20.92 17.88
C ASP A 738 -7.67 -21.87 16.68
N LYS A 739 -8.78 -21.92 15.94
CA LYS A 739 -8.77 -22.50 14.59
C LYS A 739 -8.54 -21.44 13.48
N ARG A 740 -8.71 -20.17 13.78
CA ARG A 740 -8.72 -19.07 12.80
C ARG A 740 -7.32 -18.66 12.36
N THR A 741 -7.23 -18.23 11.15
CA THR A 741 -6.06 -17.48 10.64
C THR A 741 -5.86 -16.22 11.48
N GLY A 742 -4.60 -15.89 11.84
CA GLY A 742 -4.26 -14.67 12.58
C GLY A 742 -4.51 -13.40 11.79
N SER A 743 -4.19 -12.25 12.39
CA SER A 743 -4.36 -10.94 11.75
C SER A 743 -3.51 -10.80 10.49
N ILE A 744 -4.12 -10.37 9.40
CA ILE A 744 -3.47 -10.18 8.09
C ILE A 744 -3.04 -8.72 7.90
N SER A 745 -3.83 -7.77 8.43
CA SER A 745 -3.58 -6.33 8.33
C SER A 745 -3.64 -5.65 9.70
N ALA A 746 -3.16 -4.40 9.79
CA ALA A 746 -3.15 -3.62 11.02
C ALA A 746 -4.55 -3.25 11.52
N ALA A 747 -5.49 -3.00 10.63
CA ALA A 747 -6.86 -2.64 10.96
C ALA A 747 -7.84 -3.79 10.67
N PRO A 748 -8.92 -3.93 11.46
CA PRO A 748 -9.87 -5.05 11.34
C PRO A 748 -10.52 -5.20 9.96
N PHE A 749 -10.86 -4.07 9.30
CA PHE A 749 -11.43 -4.03 7.96
C PHE A 749 -10.46 -3.40 6.94
N SER A 750 -9.19 -3.32 7.31
CA SER A 750 -8.12 -2.91 6.42
C SER A 750 -8.35 -1.51 5.81
N SER A 751 -8.42 -1.40 4.48
CA SER A 751 -8.64 -0.15 3.74
C SER A 751 -10.14 0.18 3.65
N ALA A 752 -10.82 0.30 4.79
CA ALA A 752 -12.27 0.30 4.86
C ALA A 752 -12.95 1.47 4.13
N SER A 753 -12.35 2.67 4.07
CA SER A 753 -13.00 3.84 3.44
C SER A 753 -13.29 3.64 1.96
N ILE A 754 -12.45 2.88 1.25
CA ILE A 754 -12.64 2.63 -0.18
C ILE A 754 -13.61 1.47 -0.47
N LEU A 755 -14.11 0.76 0.55
CA LEU A 755 -15.20 -0.21 0.37
C LEU A 755 -16.52 0.43 -0.04
N THR A 756 -16.66 1.74 0.14
CA THR A 756 -17.78 2.51 -0.40
C THR A 756 -17.84 2.46 -1.93
N ILE A 757 -16.72 2.33 -2.60
CA ILE A 757 -16.63 2.29 -4.07
C ILE A 757 -17.26 1.01 -4.64
N PRO A 758 -16.82 -0.22 -4.28
CA PRO A 758 -17.47 -1.45 -4.76
C PRO A 758 -18.90 -1.58 -4.26
N TRP A 759 -19.25 -1.03 -3.08
CA TRP A 759 -20.61 -0.98 -2.62
C TRP A 759 -21.49 -0.16 -3.59
N MET A 760 -21.03 1.03 -3.97
CA MET A 760 -21.72 1.89 -4.95
C MET A 760 -21.81 1.21 -6.32
N TYR A 761 -20.71 0.64 -6.81
CA TYR A 761 -20.66 -0.06 -8.10
C TYR A 761 -21.69 -1.19 -8.16
N ILE A 762 -21.67 -2.12 -7.19
CA ILE A 762 -22.62 -3.25 -7.13
C ILE A 762 -24.05 -2.72 -6.99
N ARG A 763 -24.25 -1.68 -6.18
CA ARG A 763 -25.59 -1.12 -5.91
C ARG A 763 -26.17 -0.41 -7.11
N MET A 764 -25.36 0.28 -7.91
CA MET A 764 -25.81 0.93 -9.13
C MET A 764 -26.06 -0.08 -10.26
N MET A 765 -25.17 -1.05 -10.42
CA MET A 765 -25.28 -2.04 -11.50
C MET A 765 -26.37 -3.10 -11.23
N GLY A 766 -26.49 -3.57 -10.00
CA GLY A 766 -27.31 -4.71 -9.66
C GLY A 766 -26.86 -5.99 -10.36
N GLY A 767 -27.54 -7.12 -10.11
CA GLY A 767 -27.12 -8.41 -10.70
C GLY A 767 -27.17 -8.41 -12.25
N ALA A 768 -28.15 -7.75 -12.84
CA ALA A 768 -28.29 -7.67 -14.30
C ALA A 768 -27.15 -6.82 -14.93
N GLY A 769 -26.89 -5.65 -14.36
CA GLY A 769 -25.83 -4.77 -14.86
C GLY A 769 -24.43 -5.39 -14.75
N LEU A 770 -24.14 -6.06 -13.62
CA LEU A 770 -22.86 -6.77 -13.46
C LEU A 770 -22.69 -7.88 -14.49
N THR A 771 -23.73 -8.66 -14.79
CA THR A 771 -23.69 -9.69 -15.84
C THR A 771 -23.47 -9.08 -17.20
N GLU A 772 -24.12 -7.95 -17.49
CA GLU A 772 -23.95 -7.24 -18.76
C GLU A 772 -22.53 -6.67 -18.90
N ALA A 773 -21.97 -6.10 -17.83
CA ALA A 773 -20.58 -5.65 -17.81
C ALA A 773 -19.61 -6.78 -18.19
N THR A 774 -19.79 -7.99 -17.62
CA THR A 774 -18.98 -9.17 -17.97
C THR A 774 -19.12 -9.53 -19.45
N ARG A 775 -20.33 -9.52 -19.99
CA ARG A 775 -20.58 -9.78 -21.42
C ARG A 775 -19.88 -8.77 -22.32
N PHE A 776 -19.94 -7.49 -21.97
CA PHE A 776 -19.25 -6.44 -22.72
C PHE A 776 -17.74 -6.54 -22.62
N ALA A 777 -17.18 -6.90 -21.45
CA ALA A 777 -15.74 -7.12 -21.31
C ALA A 777 -15.25 -8.21 -22.28
N ILE A 778 -15.96 -9.34 -22.34
CA ILE A 778 -15.64 -10.44 -23.28
C ILE A 778 -15.85 -10.00 -24.74
N LEU A 779 -16.94 -9.29 -25.03
CA LEU A 779 -17.24 -8.79 -26.38
C LEU A 779 -16.16 -7.84 -26.87
N ASN A 780 -15.75 -6.87 -26.06
CA ASN A 780 -14.75 -5.87 -26.40
C ASN A 780 -13.39 -6.52 -26.68
N ALA A 781 -12.97 -7.48 -25.85
CA ALA A 781 -11.74 -8.23 -26.06
C ALA A 781 -11.75 -8.99 -27.40
N ASN A 782 -12.85 -9.69 -27.70
CA ASN A 782 -13.01 -10.42 -28.95
C ASN A 782 -13.12 -9.49 -30.16
N TYR A 783 -13.78 -8.34 -30.03
CA TYR A 783 -13.85 -7.31 -31.08
C TYR A 783 -12.44 -6.82 -31.45
N MET A 784 -11.64 -6.46 -30.46
CA MET A 784 -10.27 -5.99 -30.68
C MET A 784 -9.37 -7.10 -31.22
N ALA A 785 -9.42 -8.30 -30.63
CA ALA A 785 -8.69 -9.47 -31.10
C ALA A 785 -8.94 -9.71 -32.61
N ARG A 786 -10.22 -9.67 -33.02
CA ARG A 786 -10.60 -9.87 -34.42
C ARG A 786 -10.07 -8.79 -35.36
N ARG A 787 -10.04 -7.52 -34.93
CA ARG A 787 -9.50 -6.40 -35.72
C ARG A 787 -7.99 -6.44 -35.85
N ILE A 788 -7.30 -6.90 -34.82
CA ILE A 788 -5.82 -6.86 -34.75
C ILE A 788 -5.20 -8.12 -35.34
N ASP A 789 -5.86 -9.29 -35.25
CA ASP A 789 -5.35 -10.61 -35.67
C ASP A 789 -4.77 -10.66 -37.12
N PRO A 790 -5.32 -9.92 -38.10
CA PRO A 790 -4.72 -9.90 -39.43
C PRO A 790 -3.34 -9.23 -39.52
N TYR A 791 -2.98 -8.45 -38.56
CA TYR A 791 -1.73 -7.67 -38.48
C TYR A 791 -0.76 -8.27 -37.45
N PHE A 792 -1.25 -8.55 -36.25
CA PHE A 792 -0.53 -9.20 -35.15
C PHE A 792 -1.31 -10.44 -34.76
N PRO A 793 -0.80 -11.65 -34.99
CA PRO A 793 -1.53 -12.87 -34.65
C PRO A 793 -1.91 -12.91 -33.18
N VAL A 794 -3.16 -13.23 -32.88
CA VAL A 794 -3.59 -13.52 -31.48
C VAL A 794 -3.07 -14.91 -31.14
N LEU A 795 -2.19 -14.96 -30.12
CA LEU A 795 -1.37 -16.14 -29.82
C LEU A 795 -2.19 -17.29 -29.26
N PHE A 796 -3.13 -17.01 -28.37
CA PHE A 796 -3.97 -18.02 -27.72
C PHE A 796 -5.44 -17.74 -28.01
N LYS A 797 -6.16 -18.79 -28.37
CA LYS A 797 -7.61 -18.78 -28.63
C LYS A 797 -8.20 -20.08 -28.14
N GLY A 798 -9.37 -20.05 -27.51
CA GLY A 798 -10.12 -21.25 -27.17
C GLY A 798 -10.60 -22.02 -28.39
N ALA A 799 -11.20 -23.19 -28.21
CA ALA A 799 -11.62 -24.10 -29.25
C ALA A 799 -12.51 -23.47 -30.33
N ASN A 800 -13.28 -22.44 -30.01
CA ASN A 800 -14.12 -21.68 -30.94
C ASN A 800 -13.43 -20.49 -31.62
N GLY A 801 -12.11 -20.32 -31.44
CA GLY A 801 -11.34 -19.22 -31.97
C GLY A 801 -11.60 -17.88 -31.25
N LEU A 802 -12.14 -17.92 -30.06
CA LEU A 802 -12.46 -16.77 -29.23
C LEU A 802 -11.49 -16.64 -28.04
N VAL A 803 -11.39 -15.41 -27.51
CA VAL A 803 -10.65 -15.11 -26.27
C VAL A 803 -11.62 -14.82 -25.13
N ALA A 804 -11.13 -14.78 -23.89
CA ALA A 804 -11.90 -14.38 -22.72
C ALA A 804 -12.08 -12.84 -22.69
N HIS A 805 -11.70 -12.17 -21.60
CA HIS A 805 -11.80 -10.70 -21.45
C HIS A 805 -10.51 -9.95 -21.83
N GLU A 806 -9.49 -10.67 -22.24
CA GLU A 806 -8.19 -10.15 -22.68
C GLU A 806 -7.62 -11.03 -23.80
N CYS A 807 -6.66 -10.50 -24.55
CA CYS A 807 -5.99 -11.24 -25.62
C CYS A 807 -4.49 -10.94 -25.64
N ILE A 808 -3.71 -11.90 -26.16
CA ILE A 808 -2.26 -11.75 -26.32
C ILE A 808 -1.96 -11.71 -27.83
N ILE A 809 -1.31 -10.63 -28.28
CA ILE A 809 -0.85 -10.48 -29.65
C ILE A 809 0.65 -10.78 -29.76
N ASP A 810 1.03 -11.47 -30.82
CA ASP A 810 2.39 -11.95 -31.07
C ASP A 810 3.17 -10.98 -31.97
N LEU A 811 4.32 -10.50 -31.50
CA LEU A 811 5.22 -9.63 -32.25
C LEU A 811 6.52 -10.32 -32.64
N ARG A 812 6.69 -11.60 -32.30
CA ARG A 812 7.94 -12.36 -32.55
C ARG A 812 8.27 -12.59 -34.03
N GLY A 813 7.30 -12.36 -34.89
CA GLY A 813 7.51 -12.39 -36.35
C GLY A 813 8.33 -11.23 -36.92
N PHE A 814 8.59 -10.18 -36.11
CA PHE A 814 9.42 -9.03 -36.46
C PHE A 814 10.82 -9.19 -35.84
N GLU A 815 11.86 -9.08 -36.67
CA GLU A 815 13.24 -9.29 -36.25
C GLU A 815 13.97 -8.00 -35.87
N LYS A 816 13.62 -6.86 -36.50
CA LYS A 816 14.29 -5.56 -36.30
C LYS A 816 13.63 -4.67 -35.27
N THR A 817 12.37 -4.96 -34.95
CA THR A 817 11.56 -4.18 -34.00
C THR A 817 11.08 -5.07 -32.84
N THR A 818 10.83 -4.46 -31.69
CA THR A 818 10.49 -5.17 -30.45
C THR A 818 9.16 -4.72 -29.88
N ALA A 819 8.60 -5.49 -28.94
CA ALA A 819 7.41 -5.09 -28.16
C ALA A 819 7.64 -3.76 -27.41
N GLU A 820 8.85 -3.51 -26.93
CA GLU A 820 9.21 -2.23 -26.30
C GLU A 820 9.12 -1.06 -27.28
N ASP A 821 9.58 -1.23 -28.53
CA ASP A 821 9.49 -0.19 -29.55
C ASP A 821 8.03 0.18 -29.86
N VAL A 822 7.15 -0.82 -29.96
CA VAL A 822 5.70 -0.62 -30.10
C VAL A 822 5.13 0.12 -28.90
N ALA A 823 5.51 -0.28 -27.68
CA ALA A 823 5.06 0.38 -26.46
C ALA A 823 5.46 1.86 -26.41
N LYS A 824 6.70 2.18 -26.77
CA LYS A 824 7.16 3.58 -26.84
C LYS A 824 6.45 4.38 -27.92
N ARG A 825 6.18 3.75 -29.07
CA ARG A 825 5.46 4.41 -30.17
C ARG A 825 3.99 4.67 -29.84
N LEU A 826 3.31 3.79 -29.10
CA LEU A 826 1.95 4.01 -28.60
C LEU A 826 1.83 5.28 -27.77
N MET A 827 2.86 5.67 -27.03
CA MET A 827 2.88 6.95 -26.29
C MET A 827 2.75 8.16 -27.24
N ASP A 828 3.35 8.10 -28.43
CA ASP A 828 3.19 9.13 -29.45
C ASP A 828 1.76 9.20 -30.02
N TYR A 829 1.04 8.06 -30.02
CA TYR A 829 -0.37 7.96 -30.38
C TYR A 829 -1.32 8.37 -29.23
N GLY A 830 -0.76 8.72 -28.03
CA GLY A 830 -1.51 9.14 -26.85
C GLY A 830 -2.08 7.99 -26.03
N PHE A 831 -1.44 6.81 -26.08
CA PHE A 831 -1.87 5.63 -25.34
C PHE A 831 -0.81 5.14 -24.36
N HIS A 832 -1.28 4.65 -23.23
CA HIS A 832 -0.50 3.75 -22.40
C HIS A 832 -0.40 2.39 -23.13
N ALA A 833 0.81 1.82 -23.21
CA ALA A 833 0.95 0.52 -23.85
C ALA A 833 0.33 -0.61 -23.01
N PRO A 834 -0.09 -1.72 -23.65
CA PRO A 834 -0.48 -2.95 -22.97
C PRO A 834 0.65 -3.56 -22.12
N THR A 835 0.34 -4.63 -21.40
CA THR A 835 1.35 -5.39 -20.64
C THR A 835 2.36 -6.03 -21.60
N LEU A 836 3.66 -5.75 -21.37
CA LEU A 836 4.74 -6.17 -22.28
C LEU A 836 5.31 -7.51 -21.87
N SER A 837 5.54 -8.39 -22.87
CA SER A 837 6.36 -9.60 -22.76
C SER A 837 5.98 -10.50 -21.58
N TRP A 838 4.69 -10.55 -21.26
CA TRP A 838 4.15 -11.41 -20.22
C TRP A 838 2.74 -11.90 -20.64
N PRO A 839 2.39 -13.17 -20.35
CA PRO A 839 3.22 -14.26 -19.84
C PRO A 839 4.28 -14.77 -20.81
N VAL A 840 4.19 -14.40 -22.08
CA VAL A 840 5.09 -14.84 -23.15
C VAL A 840 6.02 -13.69 -23.56
N PRO A 841 7.35 -13.88 -23.60
CA PRO A 841 8.28 -12.87 -24.11
C PRO A 841 7.97 -12.48 -25.56
N GLY A 842 8.10 -11.19 -25.89
CA GLY A 842 7.90 -10.67 -27.25
C GLY A 842 6.43 -10.51 -27.64
N THR A 843 5.51 -10.45 -26.68
CA THR A 843 4.08 -10.27 -26.89
C THR A 843 3.55 -9.02 -26.20
N LEU A 844 2.32 -8.63 -26.53
CA LEU A 844 1.54 -7.64 -25.80
C LEU A 844 0.21 -8.24 -25.35
N MET A 845 -0.14 -8.06 -24.08
CA MET A 845 -1.41 -8.51 -23.51
C MET A 845 -2.35 -7.32 -23.35
N ILE A 846 -3.52 -7.42 -23.95
CA ILE A 846 -4.51 -6.33 -24.07
C ILE A 846 -5.78 -6.72 -23.34
N GLU A 847 -6.21 -5.88 -22.38
CA GLU A 847 -7.51 -5.95 -21.72
C GLU A 847 -8.24 -4.61 -21.92
N PRO A 848 -9.30 -4.56 -22.76
CA PRO A 848 -10.02 -3.29 -23.04
C PRO A 848 -11.00 -2.88 -21.94
N THR A 849 -11.45 -3.80 -21.11
CA THR A 849 -12.57 -3.67 -20.16
C THR A 849 -13.95 -3.39 -20.82
N GLU A 850 -14.99 -3.36 -20.03
CA GLU A 850 -16.32 -2.96 -20.48
C GLU A 850 -16.58 -1.45 -20.37
N SER A 851 -15.71 -0.72 -19.66
CA SER A 851 -15.91 0.71 -19.41
C SER A 851 -15.56 1.61 -20.61
N GLU A 852 -14.86 1.07 -21.59
CA GLU A 852 -14.41 1.85 -22.74
C GLU A 852 -15.43 1.88 -23.89
N PRO A 853 -15.69 3.06 -24.48
CA PRO A 853 -16.57 3.18 -25.62
C PRO A 853 -15.91 2.60 -26.88
N LYS A 854 -16.75 2.08 -27.80
CA LYS A 854 -16.27 1.50 -29.08
C LYS A 854 -15.34 2.42 -29.86
N ALA A 855 -15.60 3.73 -29.85
CA ALA A 855 -14.73 4.70 -30.54
C ALA A 855 -13.29 4.71 -30.01
N GLU A 856 -13.11 4.50 -28.70
CA GLU A 856 -11.80 4.41 -28.07
C GLU A 856 -11.10 3.08 -28.42
N LEU A 857 -11.86 1.97 -28.45
CA LEU A 857 -11.35 0.67 -28.90
C LEU A 857 -10.89 0.76 -30.37
N ASP A 858 -11.67 1.44 -31.22
CA ASP A 858 -11.32 1.67 -32.61
C ASP A 858 -10.04 2.49 -32.73
N ARG A 859 -9.94 3.59 -31.99
CA ARG A 859 -8.77 4.48 -31.98
C ARG A 859 -7.50 3.73 -31.59
N PHE A 860 -7.58 2.85 -30.59
CA PHE A 860 -6.44 2.01 -30.18
C PHE A 860 -6.07 0.97 -31.23
N CYS A 861 -7.04 0.27 -31.83
CA CYS A 861 -6.79 -0.68 -32.92
C CYS A 861 -6.14 0.02 -34.13
N ASP A 862 -6.63 1.21 -34.50
CA ASP A 862 -6.08 1.99 -35.61
C ASP A 862 -4.63 2.41 -35.33
N ALA A 863 -4.30 2.76 -34.09
CA ALA A 863 -2.93 3.05 -33.66
C ALA A 863 -2.02 1.82 -33.85
N LEU A 864 -2.45 0.63 -33.41
CA LEU A 864 -1.68 -0.61 -33.59
C LEU A 864 -1.51 -0.98 -35.07
N ILE A 865 -2.56 -0.83 -35.89
CA ILE A 865 -2.51 -1.11 -37.32
C ILE A 865 -1.54 -0.14 -38.01
N SER A 866 -1.53 1.12 -37.64
CA SER A 866 -0.59 2.11 -38.14
C SER A 866 0.86 1.78 -37.74
N ILE A 867 1.07 1.39 -36.47
CA ILE A 867 2.38 0.94 -35.99
C ILE A 867 2.86 -0.32 -36.71
N HIS A 868 1.96 -1.26 -37.01
CA HIS A 868 2.30 -2.44 -37.86
C HIS A 868 2.87 -2.02 -39.21
N ALA A 869 2.29 -1.02 -39.87
CA ALA A 869 2.81 -0.51 -41.14
C ALA A 869 4.21 0.13 -40.96
N GLU A 870 4.43 0.89 -39.87
CA GLU A 870 5.75 1.42 -39.51
C GLU A 870 6.78 0.28 -39.26
N MET A 871 6.40 -0.78 -38.54
CA MET A 871 7.24 -1.97 -38.32
C MET A 871 7.59 -2.66 -39.65
N THR A 872 6.60 -2.89 -40.51
CA THR A 872 6.79 -3.50 -41.82
C THR A 872 7.75 -2.70 -42.70
N ALA A 873 7.70 -1.36 -42.62
CA ALA A 873 8.63 -0.50 -43.35
C ALA A 873 10.09 -0.66 -42.85
N VAL A 874 10.30 -0.91 -41.60
CA VAL A 874 11.63 -1.22 -41.04
C VAL A 874 12.08 -2.62 -41.41
N GLU A 875 11.22 -3.63 -41.35
CA GLU A 875 11.56 -5.02 -41.67
C GLU A 875 11.95 -5.18 -43.16
N ASN A 876 11.22 -4.55 -44.10
CA ASN A 876 11.49 -4.63 -45.51
C ASN A 876 12.58 -3.65 -46.01
N GLY A 877 13.14 -2.80 -45.13
CA GLY A 877 14.23 -1.88 -45.39
C GLY A 877 13.82 -0.58 -46.11
N THR A 878 12.53 -0.24 -46.19
CA THR A 878 12.06 1.06 -46.69
C THR A 878 12.21 2.18 -45.63
N ALA A 879 12.33 1.82 -44.35
CA ALA A 879 12.76 2.71 -43.27
C ALA A 879 14.09 2.21 -42.69
N ASP A 880 14.92 3.14 -42.19
CA ASP A 880 16.20 2.80 -41.59
C ASP A 880 16.02 1.95 -40.31
N ALA A 881 16.86 0.94 -40.16
CA ALA A 881 16.74 -0.02 -39.04
C ALA A 881 17.09 0.59 -37.66
N LYS A 882 17.85 1.69 -37.61
CA LYS A 882 18.31 2.33 -36.37
C LYS A 882 17.68 3.70 -36.14
N ASP A 883 17.47 4.48 -37.20
CA ASP A 883 16.86 5.79 -37.15
C ASP A 883 15.47 5.76 -37.80
N ASN A 884 14.45 5.47 -37.02
CA ASN A 884 13.06 5.38 -37.44
C ASN A 884 12.10 5.80 -36.33
N LEU A 885 10.82 5.95 -36.69
CA LEU A 885 9.74 6.37 -35.80
C LEU A 885 9.62 5.51 -34.53
N LEU A 886 9.91 4.22 -34.62
CA LEU A 886 9.79 3.28 -33.49
C LEU A 886 10.99 3.34 -32.56
N LYS A 887 12.20 3.38 -33.11
CA LYS A 887 13.45 3.42 -32.30
C LYS A 887 13.65 4.75 -31.59
N SER A 888 13.17 5.85 -32.21
CA SER A 888 13.28 7.19 -31.63
C SER A 888 12.11 7.56 -30.70
N ALA A 889 11.06 6.76 -30.65
CA ALA A 889 9.91 6.98 -29.77
C ALA A 889 10.27 6.78 -28.29
N PRO A 890 9.60 7.49 -27.36
CA PRO A 890 8.58 8.50 -27.60
C PRO A 890 9.19 9.88 -27.94
N HIS A 891 8.50 10.63 -28.80
CA HIS A 891 8.93 11.98 -29.23
C HIS A 891 8.39 13.04 -28.27
N THR A 892 9.29 13.76 -27.60
CA THR A 892 8.93 14.88 -26.76
C THR A 892 8.68 16.16 -27.58
N ALA A 893 7.91 17.10 -27.04
CA ALA A 893 7.73 18.40 -27.67
C ALA A 893 9.09 19.08 -27.95
N HIS A 894 10.02 18.98 -27.01
CA HIS A 894 11.36 19.53 -27.18
C HIS A 894 12.13 18.91 -28.34
N SER A 895 12.14 17.58 -28.45
CA SER A 895 12.86 16.87 -29.52
C SER A 895 12.30 17.18 -30.92
N VAL A 896 10.99 17.46 -31.01
CA VAL A 896 10.32 17.79 -32.28
C VAL A 896 10.54 19.26 -32.69
N ILE A 897 10.51 20.20 -31.73
CA ILE A 897 10.48 21.63 -32.01
C ILE A 897 11.89 22.25 -32.01
N ALA A 898 12.78 21.81 -31.10
CA ALA A 898 14.08 22.44 -30.92
C ALA A 898 15.18 21.75 -31.77
N GLY A 899 16.11 22.56 -32.24
CA GLY A 899 17.30 22.14 -32.96
C GLY A 899 17.07 21.69 -34.41
N GLU A 900 18.13 21.17 -35.01
CA GLU A 900 18.13 20.62 -36.37
C GLU A 900 17.46 19.21 -36.36
N TRP A 901 16.67 18.93 -37.40
CA TRP A 901 16.03 17.63 -37.57
C TRP A 901 16.88 16.74 -38.47
N LEU A 902 17.53 15.77 -37.85
CA LEU A 902 18.48 14.88 -38.55
C LEU A 902 17.89 13.53 -38.92
N HIS A 903 16.61 13.29 -38.60
CA HIS A 903 15.93 12.04 -38.90
C HIS A 903 15.48 11.93 -40.35
N ALA A 904 15.43 10.70 -40.87
CA ALA A 904 14.95 10.39 -42.21
C ALA A 904 13.43 10.54 -42.40
N TYR A 905 12.68 10.66 -41.31
CA TYR A 905 11.22 10.90 -41.29
C TYR A 905 10.91 12.35 -40.88
N THR A 906 9.69 12.80 -41.15
CA THR A 906 9.32 14.19 -40.89
C THR A 906 8.96 14.47 -39.46
N ARG A 907 9.08 15.74 -39.01
CA ARG A 907 8.59 16.20 -37.71
C ARG A 907 7.10 15.93 -37.51
N GLU A 908 6.32 16.03 -38.59
CA GLU A 908 4.89 15.77 -38.59
C GLU A 908 4.57 14.31 -38.30
N GLN A 909 5.29 13.39 -38.97
CA GLN A 909 5.15 11.94 -38.71
C GLN A 909 5.52 11.58 -37.27
N ALA A 910 6.51 12.25 -36.68
CA ALA A 910 6.88 12.08 -35.29
C ALA A 910 5.80 12.60 -34.33
N ALA A 911 5.31 13.83 -34.56
CA ALA A 911 4.40 14.52 -33.66
C ALA A 911 2.95 14.07 -33.79
N TYR A 912 2.48 13.88 -35.03
CA TYR A 912 1.07 13.64 -35.34
C TYR A 912 0.87 12.40 -36.23
N PRO A 913 1.22 11.21 -35.70
CA PRO A 913 1.08 9.98 -36.45
C PRO A 913 -0.36 9.59 -36.81
N ALA A 914 -1.34 10.25 -36.19
CA ALA A 914 -2.76 10.03 -36.45
C ALA A 914 -3.55 11.36 -36.45
N PRO A 915 -4.67 11.46 -37.18
CA PRO A 915 -5.45 12.70 -37.34
C PRO A 915 -5.96 13.29 -36.02
N TRP A 916 -6.44 12.45 -35.08
CA TRP A 916 -6.99 12.90 -33.79
C TRP A 916 -5.98 13.63 -32.92
N LEU A 917 -4.68 13.39 -33.13
CA LEU A 917 -3.62 14.03 -32.34
C LEU A 917 -3.42 15.51 -32.69
N ARG A 918 -3.98 16.01 -33.80
CA ARG A 918 -3.93 17.43 -34.16
C ARG A 918 -4.83 18.28 -33.25
N GLU A 919 -5.91 17.68 -32.76
CA GLU A 919 -6.84 18.34 -31.86
C GLU A 919 -6.39 18.20 -30.41
N HIS A 920 -5.90 17.01 -30.03
CA HIS A 920 -5.52 16.71 -28.66
C HIS A 920 -4.30 15.82 -28.59
N LYS A 921 -3.13 16.42 -28.33
CA LYS A 921 -1.83 15.72 -28.23
C LYS A 921 -1.34 15.67 -26.80
N PHE A 922 -1.16 14.45 -26.29
CA PHE A 922 -0.31 14.21 -25.12
C PHE A 922 1.18 14.22 -25.53
N TRP A 923 2.00 14.99 -24.83
CA TRP A 923 3.42 15.03 -25.05
C TRP A 923 4.16 14.33 -23.91
N PRO A 924 4.88 13.21 -24.18
CA PRO A 924 5.76 12.61 -23.19
C PRO A 924 6.76 13.63 -22.65
N ALA A 925 6.94 13.63 -21.32
CA ALA A 925 7.80 14.61 -20.65
C ALA A 925 9.29 14.39 -20.91
N VAL A 926 9.68 13.13 -21.15
CA VAL A 926 11.05 12.67 -21.43
C VAL A 926 11.06 11.74 -22.64
N GLY A 927 12.19 11.62 -23.31
CA GLY A 927 12.44 10.61 -24.33
C GLY A 927 12.63 9.23 -23.70
N ARG A 928 12.97 8.22 -24.51
CA ARG A 928 13.20 6.84 -24.05
C ARG A 928 14.23 6.81 -22.92
N ILE A 929 13.83 6.24 -21.79
CA ILE A 929 14.68 6.14 -20.59
C ILE A 929 15.72 5.05 -20.74
N ASP A 930 16.98 5.37 -20.37
CA ASP A 930 18.08 4.42 -20.33
C ASP A 930 18.00 3.59 -19.01
N ASN A 931 17.35 2.44 -19.09
CA ASN A 931 17.18 1.54 -17.95
C ASN A 931 18.52 0.93 -17.48
N VAL A 932 19.43 0.63 -18.41
CA VAL A 932 20.73 0.02 -18.11
C VAL A 932 21.62 0.98 -17.35
N TRP A 933 21.66 2.23 -17.80
CA TRP A 933 22.42 3.27 -17.10
C TRP A 933 21.88 3.50 -15.69
N GLY A 934 20.56 3.57 -15.53
CA GLY A 934 19.92 3.77 -14.23
C GLY A 934 20.17 2.63 -13.24
N ASP A 935 20.23 1.38 -13.68
CA ASP A 935 20.56 0.23 -12.82
C ASP A 935 22.04 0.22 -12.40
N ARG A 936 22.93 0.71 -13.26
CA ARG A 936 24.36 0.83 -12.96
C ARG A 936 24.69 2.02 -12.06
N ASN A 937 23.87 3.06 -12.10
CA ASN A 937 24.05 4.31 -11.37
C ASN A 937 22.85 4.57 -10.45
N LEU A 938 22.57 3.64 -9.54
CA LEU A 938 21.39 3.69 -8.69
C LEU A 938 21.39 4.94 -7.81
N PHE A 939 20.41 5.81 -8.02
CA PHE A 939 20.16 7.00 -7.23
C PHE A 939 18.65 7.14 -6.98
N CYS A 940 18.20 7.02 -5.74
CA CYS A 940 16.79 6.92 -5.35
C CYS A 940 16.37 8.08 -4.41
N ALA A 941 16.84 9.28 -4.70
CA ALA A 941 16.57 10.50 -3.96
C ALA A 941 16.17 11.63 -4.92
N CYS A 942 15.77 12.79 -4.39
CA CYS A 942 15.48 13.96 -5.18
C CYS A 942 16.72 14.41 -5.96
N VAL A 943 16.54 14.77 -7.23
CA VAL A 943 17.64 15.23 -8.09
C VAL A 943 18.22 16.53 -7.54
N PRO A 944 19.55 16.62 -7.28
CA PRO A 944 20.15 17.85 -6.83
C PRO A 944 19.84 19.02 -7.78
N VAL A 945 19.39 20.13 -7.25
CA VAL A 945 19.16 21.35 -8.04
C VAL A 945 20.48 22.09 -8.10
N GLU A 946 21.06 22.18 -9.30
CA GLU A 946 22.21 23.04 -9.51
C GLU A 946 21.79 24.49 -9.26
N PRO A 947 22.56 25.28 -8.48
CA PRO A 947 22.28 26.71 -8.36
C PRO A 947 22.29 27.33 -9.77
N PRO A 948 21.38 28.28 -10.08
CA PRO A 948 21.39 28.93 -11.38
C PRO A 948 22.80 29.47 -11.67
N SER A 949 23.39 29.04 -12.78
CA SER A 949 24.69 29.48 -13.22
C SER A 949 24.65 31.01 -13.44
N GLY A 950 25.11 31.78 -12.47
CA GLY A 950 25.20 33.23 -12.54
C GLY A 950 24.40 33.99 -11.47
N SER A 951 24.87 33.97 -10.23
CA SER A 951 24.61 35.02 -9.25
C SER A 951 25.94 35.49 -8.68
#